data_297657cca877b0e8caf88cfd60d7c9db
#
_entry.id   297657cca877b0e8caf88cfd60d7c9db
#
_cell.length_a   1.000
_cell.length_b   1.000
_cell.length_c   1.000
_cell.angle_alpha   90.00
_cell.angle_beta   90.00
_cell.angle_gamma   90.00
#
_symmetry.space_group_name_H-M   'P 1'
#
loop_
_entity.id
_entity.type
_entity.pdbx_description
1 polymer ?
#
loop_
_entity_poly.entity_id
_entity_poly.type
_entity_poly.pdbx_seq_one_letter_code
_entity_poly.pdbx_strand_id
1 'polypeptide(L)'
;MKKLVLWLIPLLVYGLGAKAQISTSYLWHLHQPTYWGDVSKKNPNRYQMVKESQDLKTSGANNDKNGLAHPTNNLVEIFSTGDRVAAYQFAPKNAISSIADLPKAGAQITYGGSLMENVQELAQANQWGYSTSWTQNIKDAKGWKTSGGFPRMEVVSFTMHHALSPLLSDEALTKEIKAHQYYSAQLFGTHDSKGYWPAECAFSERIIKTLKECGIEWSVIANSHLSRTLSDYPLKYGSGGTMCDVPNKADQVDTKGNTWFSAQKDARGGQFAIPYSYLPYKAKYIDPETAQEYKITVVPMADYESYEDGYSAIGTTLIDPIAAKASTSPRQPLVLFAHDGDNAWGGGSSYYNESVTGFSHASAAKGNNATTIPQYLQDHPVPESEVVHVEDGAWVNADGDFGHPQFTNWLWPFFDPVTKKFNPNGWTEDMMNQAITTAGENHAIMAEQLEGSNLRISEIVNPTAAISPAEKAWHFLMAGYDSGNAYYGLAEDLEIKTTLAVNRCVEFAQPTLNAHPGVDNTKPSVFIPQRWPYNPGEKGYGAPYAYKEFLNSADFTVYTFAYDVSGIERAELKYRIDNDGKNSLSSNHNDTYAGGTEVGSWVSLPMTERVFPKGNVTNSTQADLYMLPTVIANQYHAEIAGLSEKLVDYYVEVTDKKGNVTKSKIQHVWVGKNLDVAPKLTFTPDITNSPTAVDVTIKATDSTDPSPKIYYTTDGSVPTTASASAISSKTISITETTTIKVFAVDNEGNISETITKTISIGALPEFTVYFKKPSNWNAAVKIYYWSPTGTAPVVAYPGVAMTNDCGDWYKYTFPSTVSASNLLFNDGTLKTGDLTATAGIKFYDGTWLASEPTNRCNITPIAPDLTIAPVGGNFTTGATVNATLTANDATSTIYYTLDGTTPTTASPSAVGSKSIAITASTVLKAFVKNTAGTSSAVKTETYTFSTPSTFTVY
;
A
#
# COMPACT_ATOMS: atom_id res chain seq x y z
N MET A 1 26.00 94.11 11.78
CA MET A 1 26.22 93.04 10.80
C MET A 1 26.26 91.71 11.55
N LYS A 2 25.15 90.99 11.61
CA LYS A 2 25.06 89.62 12.31
C LYS A 2 25.29 88.57 11.22
N LYS A 3 26.29 87.77 11.37
CA LYS A 3 26.60 86.61 10.52
C LYS A 3 25.70 85.44 10.99
N LEU A 4 24.83 84.97 10.09
CA LEU A 4 24.05 83.79 10.26
C LEU A 4 24.92 82.55 9.89
N VAL A 5 25.22 81.75 10.81
CA VAL A 5 25.90 80.41 10.59
C VAL A 5 24.84 79.35 10.39
N LEU A 6 24.69 78.83 9.16
CA LEU A 6 23.85 77.68 8.83
C LEU A 6 24.62 76.40 9.22
N TRP A 7 24.05 75.61 10.16
CA TRP A 7 24.46 74.22 10.43
C TRP A 7 23.75 73.26 9.46
N LEU A 8 24.53 72.71 8.56
CA LEU A 8 24.09 71.58 7.76
C LEU A 8 24.19 70.32 8.65
N ILE A 9 23.07 69.79 9.10
CA ILE A 9 22.98 68.46 9.70
C ILE A 9 22.91 67.44 8.54
N PRO A 10 23.86 66.51 8.40
CA PRO A 10 23.69 65.44 7.44
C PRO A 10 22.62 64.48 7.98
N LEU A 11 21.48 64.41 7.28
CA LEU A 11 20.49 63.35 7.48
C LEU A 11 21.18 62.02 7.07
N LEU A 12 21.63 61.29 8.08
CA LEU A 12 21.92 59.88 7.89
C LEU A 12 20.60 59.16 7.68
N VAL A 13 20.24 58.93 6.42
CA VAL A 13 19.18 57.99 6.06
C VAL A 13 19.75 56.58 6.37
N TYR A 14 19.54 56.13 7.57
CA TYR A 14 19.58 54.69 7.79
C TYR A 14 18.49 54.08 6.93
N GLY A 15 18.87 53.48 5.79
CA GLY A 15 18.03 52.61 5.06
C GLY A 15 17.71 51.43 6.01
N LEU A 16 16.53 51.48 6.62
CA LEU A 16 15.92 50.30 7.20
C LEU A 16 15.72 49.36 6.01
N GLY A 17 16.73 48.49 5.76
CA GLY A 17 16.53 47.36 4.91
C GLY A 17 15.36 46.58 5.51
N ALA A 18 14.27 46.43 4.79
CA ALA A 18 13.16 45.60 5.20
C ALA A 18 13.76 44.22 5.59
N LYS A 19 13.65 43.83 6.87
CA LYS A 19 14.05 42.47 7.28
C LYS A 19 13.24 41.50 6.44
N ALA A 20 13.90 40.54 5.83
CA ALA A 20 13.24 39.45 5.14
C ALA A 20 12.21 38.82 6.08
N GLN A 21 11.01 38.56 5.55
CA GLN A 21 9.92 38.03 6.38
C GLN A 21 10.06 36.53 6.57
N ILE A 22 10.39 35.78 5.51
CA ILE A 22 10.65 34.34 5.50
C ILE A 22 11.82 34.01 4.59
N SER A 23 12.36 32.79 4.73
CA SER A 23 13.30 32.20 3.78
C SER A 23 12.61 31.16 2.92
N THR A 24 13.04 31.02 1.66
CA THR A 24 12.56 29.99 0.73
C THR A 24 13.73 29.21 0.17
N SER A 25 13.57 27.89 0.04
CA SER A 25 14.59 27.01 -0.53
C SER A 25 13.92 25.87 -1.30
N TYR A 26 14.68 25.17 -2.12
CA TYR A 26 14.21 24.02 -2.89
C TYR A 26 15.04 22.78 -2.55
N LEU A 27 14.38 21.61 -2.58
CA LEU A 27 15.02 20.32 -2.65
C LEU A 27 14.29 19.48 -3.70
N TRP A 28 15.01 19.06 -4.73
CA TRP A 28 14.45 18.24 -5.80
C TRP A 28 14.94 16.80 -5.62
N HIS A 29 13.97 15.89 -5.54
CA HIS A 29 14.24 14.48 -5.44
C HIS A 29 14.18 13.83 -6.82
N LEU A 30 15.22 13.08 -7.19
CA LEU A 30 15.33 12.37 -8.46
C LEU A 30 15.61 10.90 -8.18
N HIS A 31 14.69 10.03 -8.60
CA HIS A 31 14.83 8.61 -8.38
C HIS A 31 14.21 7.79 -9.51
N GLN A 32 14.85 6.65 -9.81
CA GLN A 32 14.29 5.52 -10.55
C GLN A 32 14.86 4.23 -9.96
N PRO A 33 14.04 3.19 -9.77
CA PRO A 33 14.44 1.96 -9.10
C PRO A 33 15.42 1.12 -9.91
N THR A 34 15.96 0.08 -9.28
CA THR A 34 16.55 -1.06 -9.96
C THR A 34 15.41 -1.88 -10.55
N TYR A 35 15.20 -1.77 -11.87
CA TYR A 35 14.03 -2.36 -12.54
C TYR A 35 14.04 -3.88 -12.60
N TRP A 36 15.22 -4.50 -12.59
CA TRP A 36 15.34 -5.95 -12.59
C TRP A 36 16.59 -6.40 -11.86
N GLY A 37 16.42 -6.88 -10.64
CA GLY A 37 17.48 -7.28 -9.73
C GLY A 37 18.17 -8.61 -10.07
N ASP A 38 17.93 -9.20 -11.25
CA ASP A 38 18.62 -10.43 -11.66
C ASP A 38 20.05 -10.16 -12.17
N VAL A 39 20.84 -11.21 -12.19
CA VAL A 39 22.25 -11.17 -12.60
C VAL A 39 22.39 -10.67 -14.04
N SER A 40 23.25 -9.68 -14.24
CA SER A 40 23.61 -9.15 -15.55
C SER A 40 24.31 -10.21 -16.41
N LYS A 41 23.94 -10.31 -17.68
CA LYS A 41 24.63 -11.17 -18.66
C LYS A 41 25.96 -10.58 -19.09
N LYS A 42 26.16 -9.27 -18.90
CA LYS A 42 27.40 -8.56 -19.24
C LYS A 42 28.42 -8.62 -18.11
N ASN A 43 27.95 -8.54 -16.86
CA ASN A 43 28.78 -8.64 -15.64
C ASN A 43 28.08 -9.51 -14.60
N PRO A 44 28.48 -10.78 -14.43
CA PRO A 44 27.80 -11.70 -13.51
C PRO A 44 27.95 -11.34 -12.02
N ASN A 45 28.68 -10.27 -11.73
CA ASN A 45 28.88 -9.79 -10.37
C ASN A 45 27.88 -8.69 -9.97
N ARG A 46 27.02 -8.22 -10.88
CA ARG A 46 26.05 -7.16 -10.60
C ARG A 46 24.67 -7.50 -11.15
N TYR A 47 23.66 -6.78 -10.71
CA TYR A 47 22.31 -6.81 -11.27
C TYR A 47 22.23 -6.10 -12.63
N GLN A 48 21.14 -6.37 -13.36
CA GLN A 48 20.88 -5.77 -14.67
C GLN A 48 20.64 -4.26 -14.56
N MET A 49 21.28 -3.52 -15.46
CA MET A 49 21.00 -2.10 -15.65
C MET A 49 19.82 -1.93 -16.62
N VAL A 50 19.22 -0.74 -16.64
CA VAL A 50 17.98 -0.45 -17.37
C VAL A 50 18.07 -0.76 -18.86
N LYS A 51 19.22 -0.47 -19.50
CA LYS A 51 19.43 -0.77 -20.93
C LYS A 51 19.49 -2.27 -21.20
N GLU A 52 20.21 -2.99 -20.36
CA GLU A 52 20.28 -4.45 -20.45
C GLU A 52 18.93 -5.09 -20.16
N SER A 53 18.22 -4.66 -19.14
CA SER A 53 16.87 -5.16 -18.83
C SER A 53 15.91 -4.95 -19.99
N GLN A 54 15.97 -3.79 -20.67
CA GLN A 54 15.19 -3.53 -21.89
C GLN A 54 15.56 -4.46 -23.06
N ASP A 55 16.84 -4.70 -23.26
CA ASP A 55 17.31 -5.59 -24.35
C ASP A 55 16.89 -7.05 -24.08
N LEU A 56 17.03 -7.52 -22.85
CA LEU A 56 16.62 -8.86 -22.43
C LEU A 56 15.10 -9.03 -22.44
N LYS A 57 14.35 -8.01 -22.04
CA LYS A 57 12.90 -7.95 -22.19
C LYS A 57 12.49 -8.10 -23.66
N THR A 58 13.09 -7.31 -24.55
CA THR A 58 12.77 -7.30 -25.98
C THR A 58 13.11 -8.64 -26.65
N SER A 59 14.18 -9.29 -26.23
CA SER A 59 14.58 -10.61 -26.74
C SER A 59 13.81 -11.78 -26.13
N GLY A 60 12.96 -11.54 -25.13
CA GLY A 60 12.27 -12.58 -24.38
C GLY A 60 13.13 -13.33 -23.36
N ALA A 61 14.37 -12.88 -23.11
CA ALA A 61 15.27 -13.54 -22.18
C ALA A 61 14.93 -13.30 -20.72
N ASN A 62 14.11 -12.29 -20.41
CA ASN A 62 13.53 -12.01 -19.10
C ASN A 62 12.04 -12.41 -19.03
N ASN A 63 11.56 -13.28 -19.91
CA ASN A 63 10.19 -13.74 -19.84
C ASN A 63 10.00 -14.71 -18.67
N ASP A 64 8.84 -14.62 -18.04
CA ASP A 64 8.41 -15.60 -17.05
C ASP A 64 8.00 -16.94 -17.70
N LYS A 65 7.61 -17.91 -16.90
CA LYS A 65 7.13 -19.22 -17.37
C LYS A 65 5.85 -19.14 -18.22
N ASN A 66 5.10 -18.04 -18.13
CA ASN A 66 3.87 -17.80 -18.89
C ASN A 66 4.14 -16.98 -20.16
N GLY A 67 5.38 -16.55 -20.37
CA GLY A 67 5.82 -15.76 -21.53
C GLY A 67 5.62 -14.25 -21.36
N LEU A 68 5.26 -13.75 -20.16
CA LEU A 68 5.22 -12.32 -19.89
C LEU A 68 6.63 -11.77 -19.77
N ALA A 69 6.86 -10.67 -20.47
CA ALA A 69 8.19 -10.04 -20.54
C ALA A 69 8.41 -9.08 -19.37
N HIS A 70 9.51 -9.27 -18.65
CA HIS A 70 9.90 -8.45 -17.49
C HIS A 70 11.13 -7.57 -17.73
N PRO A 71 11.23 -6.43 -17.00
CA PRO A 71 10.18 -5.83 -16.17
C PRO A 71 8.98 -5.39 -17.01
N THR A 72 7.78 -5.38 -16.46
CA THR A 72 6.56 -4.96 -17.17
C THR A 72 6.58 -3.48 -17.52
N ASN A 73 7.35 -2.67 -16.79
CA ASN A 73 7.52 -1.24 -17.02
C ASN A 73 7.97 -0.89 -18.44
N ASN A 74 7.50 0.21 -19.00
CA ASN A 74 8.00 0.75 -20.26
C ASN A 74 9.29 1.57 -20.03
N LEU A 75 10.42 0.88 -19.95
CA LEU A 75 11.71 1.47 -19.61
C LEU A 75 12.17 2.54 -20.62
N VAL A 76 11.85 2.36 -21.90
CA VAL A 76 12.18 3.35 -22.92
C VAL A 76 11.42 4.66 -22.66
N GLU A 77 10.12 4.60 -22.44
CA GLU A 77 9.32 5.77 -22.11
C GLU A 77 9.81 6.47 -20.83
N ILE A 78 10.04 5.69 -19.77
CA ILE A 78 10.50 6.20 -18.49
C ILE A 78 11.79 7.01 -18.64
N PHE A 79 12.76 6.51 -19.40
CA PHE A 79 14.07 7.16 -19.51
C PHE A 79 14.23 8.06 -20.73
N SER A 80 13.38 8.00 -21.75
CA SER A 80 13.51 8.83 -22.95
C SER A 80 12.53 9.99 -23.04
N THR A 81 11.60 10.12 -22.09
CA THR A 81 10.71 11.28 -22.02
C THR A 81 11.52 12.56 -21.81
N GLY A 82 11.27 13.57 -22.64
CA GLY A 82 12.10 14.79 -22.73
C GLY A 82 12.27 15.49 -21.39
N ASP A 83 11.22 15.58 -20.58
CA ASP A 83 11.27 16.23 -19.25
C ASP A 83 12.19 15.48 -18.28
N ARG A 84 12.17 14.16 -18.27
CA ARG A 84 13.07 13.35 -17.43
C ARG A 84 14.51 13.41 -17.92
N VAL A 85 14.72 13.33 -19.22
CA VAL A 85 16.05 13.53 -19.82
C VAL A 85 16.62 14.90 -19.43
N ALA A 86 15.80 15.93 -19.38
CA ALA A 86 16.20 17.25 -18.93
C ALA A 86 16.44 17.30 -17.41
N ALA A 87 15.51 16.76 -16.60
CA ALA A 87 15.60 16.73 -15.15
C ALA A 87 16.87 16.04 -14.65
N TYR A 88 17.23 14.90 -15.26
CA TYR A 88 18.40 14.13 -14.84
C TYR A 88 19.73 14.72 -15.32
N GLN A 89 19.76 15.62 -16.29
CA GLN A 89 21.00 16.10 -16.87
C GLN A 89 21.30 17.59 -16.66
N PHE A 90 20.33 18.48 -16.88
CA PHE A 90 20.63 19.93 -16.95
C PHE A 90 19.55 20.87 -16.40
N ALA A 91 18.30 20.46 -16.24
CA ALA A 91 17.24 21.34 -15.77
C ALA A 91 17.51 21.93 -14.36
N PRO A 92 18.00 21.14 -13.38
CA PRO A 92 18.34 21.71 -12.06
C PRO A 92 19.43 22.79 -12.13
N LYS A 93 20.47 22.58 -12.96
CA LYS A 93 21.51 23.62 -13.19
C LYS A 93 20.91 24.88 -13.79
N ASN A 94 20.03 24.74 -14.78
CA ASN A 94 19.41 25.88 -15.46
C ASN A 94 18.52 26.66 -14.48
N ALA A 95 17.73 25.98 -13.66
CA ALA A 95 16.90 26.60 -12.64
C ALA A 95 17.73 27.42 -11.63
N ILE A 96 18.85 26.86 -11.14
CA ILE A 96 19.75 27.59 -10.22
C ILE A 96 20.42 28.76 -10.93
N SER A 97 20.83 28.60 -12.19
CA SER A 97 21.41 29.69 -12.98
C SER A 97 20.44 30.87 -13.12
N SER A 98 19.15 30.60 -13.25
CA SER A 98 18.12 31.62 -13.45
C SER A 98 17.85 32.51 -12.23
N ILE A 99 18.29 32.10 -11.04
CA ILE A 99 18.16 32.81 -9.77
C ILE A 99 19.52 33.19 -9.17
N ALA A 100 20.59 33.12 -9.96
CA ALA A 100 21.96 33.37 -9.49
C ALA A 100 22.23 34.82 -9.10
N ASP A 101 21.41 35.77 -9.57
CA ASP A 101 21.40 37.20 -9.18
C ASP A 101 20.90 37.39 -7.74
N LEU A 102 20.14 36.43 -7.17
CA LEU A 102 19.77 36.46 -5.76
C LEU A 102 20.95 35.95 -4.90
N PRO A 103 21.44 36.75 -3.94
CA PRO A 103 22.76 36.53 -3.35
C PRO A 103 22.94 35.19 -2.64
N LYS A 104 21.87 34.71 -1.98
CA LYS A 104 21.90 33.47 -1.16
C LYS A 104 21.13 32.31 -1.82
N ALA A 105 20.52 32.52 -2.97
CA ALA A 105 19.67 31.54 -3.66
C ALA A 105 20.46 30.31 -4.11
N GLY A 106 19.77 29.18 -4.07
CA GLY A 106 20.26 27.90 -4.53
C GLY A 106 19.24 26.81 -4.21
N ALA A 107 19.64 25.54 -4.38
CA ALA A 107 18.79 24.39 -4.11
C ALA A 107 19.61 23.21 -3.62
N GLN A 108 18.95 22.26 -2.97
CA GLN A 108 19.42 20.93 -2.68
C GLN A 108 18.87 19.98 -3.76
N ILE A 109 19.62 18.93 -4.04
CA ILE A 109 19.21 17.88 -4.97
C ILE A 109 19.61 16.52 -4.43
N THR A 110 18.74 15.54 -4.60
CA THR A 110 19.07 14.13 -4.40
C THR A 110 19.01 13.38 -5.73
N TYR A 111 19.94 12.46 -5.89
CA TYR A 111 19.90 11.48 -6.95
C TYR A 111 19.88 10.09 -6.30
N GLY A 112 18.86 9.29 -6.53
CA GLY A 112 18.90 7.87 -6.16
C GLY A 112 20.11 7.18 -6.80
N GLY A 113 20.76 6.28 -6.07
CA GLY A 113 21.94 5.59 -6.57
C GLY A 113 21.64 4.78 -7.82
N SER A 114 20.58 4.00 -7.81
CA SER A 114 20.08 3.25 -8.96
C SER A 114 19.81 4.14 -10.19
N LEU A 115 19.27 5.35 -9.99
CA LEU A 115 19.12 6.33 -11.06
C LEU A 115 20.48 6.79 -11.59
N MET A 116 21.41 7.15 -10.70
CA MET A 116 22.77 7.57 -11.10
C MET A 116 23.48 6.49 -11.94
N GLU A 117 23.38 5.23 -11.56
CA GLU A 117 23.95 4.11 -12.29
C GLU A 117 23.35 3.98 -13.69
N ASN A 118 22.03 4.02 -13.78
CA ASN A 118 21.31 3.89 -15.05
C ASN A 118 21.59 5.06 -15.99
N VAL A 119 21.57 6.30 -15.50
CA VAL A 119 21.90 7.49 -16.29
C VAL A 119 23.35 7.45 -16.77
N GLN A 120 24.27 7.01 -15.91
CA GLN A 120 25.69 6.88 -16.28
C GLN A 120 25.89 5.83 -17.40
N GLU A 121 25.24 4.65 -17.32
CA GLU A 121 25.30 3.65 -18.38
C GLU A 121 24.73 4.18 -19.70
N LEU A 122 23.53 4.79 -19.66
CA LEU A 122 22.88 5.37 -20.83
C LEU A 122 23.72 6.48 -21.46
N ALA A 123 24.33 7.34 -20.64
CA ALA A 123 25.20 8.41 -21.10
C ALA A 123 26.48 7.88 -21.76
N GLN A 124 27.13 6.87 -21.19
CA GLN A 124 28.30 6.22 -21.78
C GLN A 124 27.98 5.56 -23.12
N ALA A 125 26.78 4.97 -23.23
CA ALA A 125 26.29 4.37 -24.45
C ALA A 125 25.70 5.36 -25.46
N ASN A 126 25.57 6.65 -25.08
CA ASN A 126 24.88 7.70 -25.85
C ASN A 126 23.47 7.26 -26.30
N GLN A 127 22.69 6.75 -25.34
CA GLN A 127 21.35 6.22 -25.57
C GLN A 127 20.27 7.12 -24.96
N TRP A 128 19.08 7.09 -25.53
CA TRP A 128 17.84 7.71 -25.05
C TRP A 128 17.94 9.20 -24.68
N GLY A 129 18.90 9.93 -25.33
CA GLY A 129 19.09 11.37 -25.09
C GLY A 129 20.09 11.70 -23.98
N TYR A 130 20.73 10.69 -23.36
CA TYR A 130 21.74 10.94 -22.34
C TYR A 130 23.13 11.11 -22.95
N SER A 131 23.93 11.99 -22.34
CA SER A 131 25.33 12.23 -22.73
C SER A 131 26.25 12.31 -21.51
N THR A 132 27.52 12.03 -21.70
CA THR A 132 28.54 12.06 -20.63
C THR A 132 28.74 13.44 -20.00
N SER A 133 28.19 14.50 -20.62
CA SER A 133 28.22 15.85 -20.05
C SER A 133 27.28 16.06 -18.86
N TRP A 134 26.37 15.13 -18.56
CA TRP A 134 25.41 15.26 -17.49
C TRP A 134 26.06 15.48 -16.11
N THR A 135 27.15 14.77 -15.82
CA THR A 135 27.90 14.94 -14.56
C THR A 135 28.57 16.29 -14.48
N GLN A 136 28.99 16.87 -15.62
CA GLN A 136 29.61 18.19 -15.62
C GLN A 136 28.60 19.30 -15.28
N ASN A 137 27.36 19.19 -15.71
CA ASN A 137 26.31 20.14 -15.33
C ASN A 137 26.13 20.23 -13.81
N ILE A 138 26.15 19.09 -13.13
CA ILE A 138 26.04 19.05 -11.67
C ILE A 138 27.31 19.60 -10.99
N LYS A 139 28.49 19.23 -11.49
CA LYS A 139 29.77 19.79 -11.00
C LYS A 139 29.85 21.30 -11.12
N ASP A 140 29.41 21.83 -12.24
CA ASP A 140 29.39 23.28 -12.47
C ASP A 140 28.50 24.00 -11.44
N ALA A 141 27.27 23.50 -11.26
CA ALA A 141 26.32 24.11 -10.31
C ALA A 141 26.77 23.96 -8.84
N LYS A 142 27.41 22.85 -8.45
CA LYS A 142 28.08 22.69 -7.16
C LYS A 142 29.22 23.71 -6.97
N GLY A 143 29.90 24.06 -8.06
CA GLY A 143 30.99 25.02 -8.03
C GLY A 143 30.53 26.46 -7.76
N TRP A 144 29.31 26.80 -8.11
CA TRP A 144 28.73 28.12 -7.86
C TRP A 144 28.50 28.34 -6.37
N LYS A 145 28.77 29.58 -5.90
CA LYS A 145 28.67 29.88 -4.46
C LYS A 145 27.63 30.95 -4.19
N THR A 146 26.96 30.80 -3.05
CA THR A 146 26.16 31.87 -2.44
C THR A 146 27.06 32.99 -1.93
N SER A 147 26.51 34.13 -1.55
CA SER A 147 27.27 35.20 -0.88
C SER A 147 27.88 34.79 0.46
N GLY A 148 27.37 33.73 1.09
CA GLY A 148 27.95 33.16 2.31
C GLY A 148 29.00 32.06 2.05
N GLY A 149 29.28 31.75 0.77
CA GLY A 149 30.32 30.78 0.40
C GLY A 149 29.81 29.33 0.27
N PHE A 150 28.54 29.06 0.48
CA PHE A 150 27.94 27.71 0.31
C PHE A 150 27.72 27.38 -1.17
N PRO A 151 27.72 26.09 -1.55
CA PRO A 151 27.31 25.70 -2.89
C PRO A 151 25.88 26.15 -3.18
N ARG A 152 25.64 26.66 -4.41
CA ARG A 152 24.27 26.97 -4.86
C ARG A 152 23.49 25.72 -5.22
N MET A 153 24.18 24.64 -5.55
CA MET A 153 23.61 23.29 -5.65
C MET A 153 24.33 22.40 -4.65
N GLU A 154 23.58 21.82 -3.73
CA GLU A 154 24.10 20.80 -2.81
C GLU A 154 23.51 19.44 -3.19
N VAL A 155 24.37 18.45 -3.47
CA VAL A 155 23.95 17.05 -3.63
C VAL A 155 23.95 16.43 -2.24
N VAL A 156 22.77 16.25 -1.66
CA VAL A 156 22.61 15.73 -0.31
C VAL A 156 22.71 14.22 -0.27
N SER A 157 23.08 13.68 0.90
CA SER A 157 23.10 12.22 1.11
C SER A 157 21.71 11.61 1.00
N PHE A 158 21.68 10.38 0.54
CA PHE A 158 20.46 9.60 0.30
C PHE A 158 20.75 8.11 0.49
N THR A 159 19.77 7.25 0.38
CA THR A 159 19.98 5.81 0.23
C THR A 159 20.31 5.44 -1.21
N MET A 160 21.17 4.47 -1.42
CA MET A 160 21.60 4.05 -2.76
C MET A 160 20.41 3.56 -3.61
N HIS A 161 19.50 2.79 -3.01
CA HIS A 161 18.39 2.15 -3.68
C HIS A 161 17.02 2.68 -3.23
N HIS A 162 16.92 3.93 -2.80
CA HIS A 162 15.65 4.53 -2.35
C HIS A 162 14.96 3.78 -1.21
N ALA A 163 15.75 3.14 -0.37
CA ALA A 163 15.23 2.39 0.76
C ALA A 163 14.63 3.30 1.83
N LEU A 164 13.48 2.92 2.41
CA LEU A 164 12.90 3.66 3.53
C LEU A 164 13.77 3.50 4.77
N SER A 165 14.49 4.56 5.12
CA SER A 165 15.48 4.55 6.20
C SER A 165 14.98 4.00 7.53
N PRO A 166 13.75 4.33 8.00
CA PRO A 166 13.24 3.80 9.27
C PRO A 166 12.95 2.30 9.27
N LEU A 167 12.89 1.68 8.11
CA LEU A 167 12.56 0.26 7.95
C LEU A 167 13.79 -0.64 7.79
N LEU A 168 14.96 -0.05 7.75
CA LEU A 168 16.24 -0.77 7.66
C LEU A 168 16.87 -0.99 9.05
N SER A 169 17.68 -2.03 9.13
CA SER A 169 18.65 -2.15 10.23
C SER A 169 19.70 -1.05 10.16
N ASP A 170 20.44 -0.82 11.26
CA ASP A 170 21.55 0.14 11.26
C ASP A 170 22.65 -0.28 10.28
N GLU A 171 22.91 -1.59 10.12
CA GLU A 171 23.85 -2.15 9.16
C GLU A 171 23.48 -1.87 7.72
N ALA A 172 22.24 -2.18 7.35
CA ALA A 172 21.72 -1.95 6.00
C ALA A 172 21.69 -0.45 5.67
N LEU A 173 21.16 0.37 6.57
CA LEU A 173 21.09 1.82 6.38
C LEU A 173 22.48 2.45 6.23
N THR A 174 23.44 2.00 7.02
CA THR A 174 24.83 2.46 6.91
C THR A 174 25.41 2.16 5.53
N LYS A 175 25.19 0.96 5.00
CA LYS A 175 25.68 0.56 3.68
C LYS A 175 24.99 1.35 2.57
N GLU A 176 23.68 1.51 2.64
CA GLU A 176 22.90 2.31 1.71
C GLU A 176 23.40 3.75 1.62
N ILE A 177 23.59 4.43 2.75
CA ILE A 177 24.08 5.81 2.79
C ILE A 177 25.51 5.90 2.29
N LYS A 178 26.42 5.04 2.77
CA LYS A 178 27.83 5.08 2.36
C LYS A 178 28.03 4.72 0.89
N ALA A 179 27.23 3.80 0.36
CA ALA A 179 27.23 3.48 -1.06
C ALA A 179 26.82 4.69 -1.90
N HIS A 180 25.75 5.37 -1.51
CA HIS A 180 25.32 6.60 -2.17
C HIS A 180 26.38 7.71 -2.11
N GLN A 181 26.94 7.99 -0.92
CA GLN A 181 28.00 8.99 -0.75
C GLN A 181 29.22 8.66 -1.63
N TYR A 182 29.63 7.39 -1.68
CA TYR A 182 30.74 6.92 -2.49
C TYR A 182 30.46 7.13 -3.99
N TYR A 183 29.31 6.70 -4.50
CA TYR A 183 28.98 6.80 -5.91
C TYR A 183 28.75 8.24 -6.37
N SER A 184 28.05 9.03 -5.54
CA SER A 184 27.89 10.46 -5.75
C SER A 184 29.23 11.20 -5.84
N ALA A 185 30.18 10.85 -4.98
CA ALA A 185 31.53 11.42 -5.01
C ALA A 185 32.27 11.07 -6.31
N GLN A 186 32.15 9.87 -6.80
CA GLN A 186 32.73 9.45 -8.08
C GLN A 186 32.20 10.25 -9.28
N LEU A 187 30.88 10.46 -9.31
CA LEU A 187 30.23 11.13 -10.43
C LEU A 187 30.34 12.66 -10.36
N PHE A 188 30.15 13.24 -9.19
CA PHE A 188 30.00 14.69 -9.01
C PHE A 188 31.16 15.37 -8.25
N GLY A 189 32.24 14.67 -8.03
CA GLY A 189 33.34 15.15 -7.20
C GLY A 189 33.13 14.87 -5.71
N THR A 190 33.93 15.51 -4.81
CA THR A 190 33.79 15.23 -3.37
C THR A 190 32.36 15.34 -2.88
N HIS A 191 31.96 14.43 -2.01
CA HIS A 191 30.68 14.47 -1.32
C HIS A 191 30.87 15.18 0.02
N ASP A 192 30.61 16.49 0.04
CA ASP A 192 30.86 17.36 1.21
C ASP A 192 29.57 17.68 1.98
N SER A 193 28.40 17.24 1.47
CA SER A 193 27.13 17.51 2.12
C SER A 193 27.04 16.90 3.50
N LYS A 194 26.45 17.66 4.42
CA LYS A 194 26.07 17.23 5.77
C LYS A 194 24.58 16.95 5.89
N GLY A 195 23.87 17.06 4.77
CA GLY A 195 22.43 16.88 4.71
C GLY A 195 22.03 15.47 4.31
N TYR A 196 20.81 15.15 4.69
CA TYR A 196 20.15 13.90 4.34
C TYR A 196 18.70 14.14 3.93
N TRP A 197 18.32 13.51 2.85
CA TRP A 197 16.94 13.32 2.47
C TRP A 197 16.58 11.87 2.69
N PRO A 198 15.69 11.53 3.64
CA PRO A 198 15.17 10.17 3.72
C PRO A 198 14.22 9.89 2.56
N ALA A 199 14.32 8.72 1.94
CA ALA A 199 13.41 8.30 0.88
C ALA A 199 11.96 8.48 1.34
N GLU A 200 11.08 9.01 0.46
CA GLU A 200 9.68 9.33 0.77
C GLU A 200 9.52 10.31 1.97
N CYS A 201 10.57 11.06 2.28
CA CYS A 201 10.64 11.86 3.51
C CYS A 201 10.36 11.04 4.79
N ALA A 202 10.54 9.72 4.70
CA ALA A 202 10.28 8.79 5.80
C ALA A 202 11.32 8.95 6.91
N PHE A 203 10.90 9.51 8.04
CA PHE A 203 11.78 9.81 9.16
C PHE A 203 11.31 9.14 10.46
N SER A 204 12.27 8.76 11.26
CA SER A 204 12.10 8.31 12.64
C SER A 204 13.31 8.77 13.45
N GLU A 205 13.10 9.14 14.70
CA GLU A 205 14.21 9.47 15.60
C GLU A 205 15.18 8.30 15.77
N ARG A 206 14.72 7.07 15.57
CA ARG A 206 15.53 5.85 15.68
C ARG A 206 16.65 5.72 14.64
N ILE A 207 16.63 6.49 13.53
CA ILE A 207 17.71 6.48 12.54
C ILE A 207 18.83 7.49 12.85
N ILE A 208 18.63 8.39 13.81
CA ILE A 208 19.56 9.52 14.08
C ILE A 208 20.97 9.04 14.38
N LYS A 209 21.12 7.96 15.15
CA LYS A 209 22.45 7.39 15.44
C LYS A 209 23.20 7.05 14.14
N THR A 210 22.57 6.27 13.28
CA THR A 210 23.14 5.83 12.00
C THR A 210 23.46 7.02 11.09
N LEU A 211 22.57 8.02 11.01
CA LEU A 211 22.84 9.26 10.27
C LEU A 211 24.09 9.98 10.79
N LYS A 212 24.23 10.13 12.11
CA LYS A 212 25.41 10.75 12.73
C LYS A 212 26.69 9.98 12.43
N GLU A 213 26.65 8.65 12.52
CA GLU A 213 27.79 7.77 12.21
C GLU A 213 28.18 7.81 10.72
N CYS A 214 27.24 8.15 9.83
CA CYS A 214 27.48 8.43 8.42
C CYS A 214 27.93 9.89 8.14
N GLY A 215 28.14 10.71 9.17
CA GLY A 215 28.65 12.09 9.07
C GLY A 215 27.60 13.13 8.70
N ILE A 216 26.33 12.81 8.89
CA ILE A 216 25.17 13.67 8.60
C ILE A 216 24.87 14.55 9.81
N GLU A 217 24.62 15.85 9.58
CA GLU A 217 24.36 16.85 10.62
C GLU A 217 22.92 17.39 10.60
N TRP A 218 22.23 17.25 9.46
CA TRP A 218 20.83 17.65 9.33
C TRP A 218 20.08 16.72 8.38
N SER A 219 18.80 16.54 8.67
CA SER A 219 17.86 15.73 7.86
C SER A 219 16.59 16.50 7.57
N VAL A 220 16.03 16.32 6.39
CA VAL A 220 14.70 16.81 6.09
C VAL A 220 13.65 15.91 6.75
N ILE A 221 12.54 16.52 7.17
CA ILE A 221 11.35 15.85 7.69
C ILE A 221 10.11 16.50 7.07
N ALA A 222 8.98 15.82 6.98
CA ALA A 222 7.73 16.46 6.64
C ALA A 222 7.22 17.31 7.83
N ASN A 223 6.83 18.54 7.58
CA ASN A 223 6.38 19.46 8.63
C ASN A 223 5.04 19.07 9.26
N SER A 224 4.26 18.22 8.58
CA SER A 224 3.07 17.58 9.10
C SER A 224 3.40 16.77 10.35
N HIS A 225 4.46 15.95 10.33
CA HIS A 225 4.87 15.12 11.48
C HIS A 225 5.42 15.91 12.65
N LEU A 226 5.85 17.13 12.41
CA LEU A 226 6.21 18.06 13.47
C LEU A 226 4.97 18.73 14.09
N SER A 227 4.00 19.14 13.25
CA SER A 227 2.71 19.69 13.72
C SER A 227 1.96 18.71 14.61
N ARG A 228 1.99 17.44 14.28
CA ARG A 228 1.24 16.36 14.94
C ARG A 228 1.74 16.05 16.35
N THR A 229 2.96 16.42 16.70
CA THR A 229 3.47 16.27 18.07
C THR A 229 2.92 17.30 19.05
N LEU A 230 2.31 18.38 18.58
CA LEU A 230 1.79 19.42 19.47
C LEU A 230 0.52 18.95 20.20
N SER A 231 0.47 19.19 21.52
CA SER A 231 -0.65 18.78 22.39
C SER A 231 -1.98 19.46 22.04
N ASP A 232 -1.94 20.58 21.32
CA ASP A 232 -3.12 21.31 20.82
C ASP A 232 -3.40 21.05 19.33
N TYR A 233 -2.89 19.95 18.76
CA TYR A 233 -3.19 19.58 17.38
C TYR A 233 -4.70 19.50 17.14
N PRO A 234 -5.26 20.31 16.22
CA PRO A 234 -6.70 20.41 16.07
C PRO A 234 -7.27 19.25 15.26
N LEU A 235 -7.69 18.22 15.93
CA LEU A 235 -8.35 17.07 15.29
C LEU A 235 -9.65 17.50 14.63
N LYS A 236 -9.82 17.19 13.35
CA LYS A 236 -11.05 17.45 12.60
C LYS A 236 -11.41 16.20 11.80
N TYR A 237 -12.64 15.76 11.96
CA TYR A 237 -13.20 14.60 11.28
C TYR A 237 -14.42 15.00 10.46
N GLY A 238 -14.70 14.28 9.36
CA GLY A 238 -15.91 14.42 8.58
C GLY A 238 -15.83 15.47 7.45
N SER A 239 -16.91 15.63 6.71
CA SER A 239 -16.94 16.50 5.51
C SER A 239 -16.64 17.96 5.87
N GLY A 240 -15.70 18.57 5.17
CA GLY A 240 -15.25 19.94 5.38
C GLY A 240 -14.23 20.12 6.50
N GLY A 241 -13.77 19.03 7.14
CA GLY A 241 -12.63 19.01 8.04
C GLY A 241 -11.37 18.51 7.37
N THR A 242 -10.26 18.66 8.05
CA THR A 242 -9.02 18.00 7.71
C THR A 242 -9.10 16.54 8.14
N MET A 243 -8.84 15.62 7.23
CA MET A 243 -9.11 14.21 7.42
C MET A 243 -7.81 13.43 7.36
N CYS A 244 -7.11 13.38 8.47
CA CYS A 244 -5.93 12.52 8.67
C CYS A 244 -6.12 11.69 9.93
N ASP A 245 -5.29 10.67 10.08
CA ASP A 245 -5.31 9.85 11.28
C ASP A 245 -4.91 10.66 12.53
N VAL A 246 -5.36 10.21 13.69
CA VAL A 246 -5.06 10.87 14.97
C VAL A 246 -3.57 10.72 15.27
N PRO A 247 -2.85 11.78 15.70
CA PRO A 247 -1.52 11.63 16.25
C PRO A 247 -1.52 10.77 17.50
N ASN A 248 -0.53 9.92 17.69
CA ASN A 248 -0.34 9.25 18.96
C ASN A 248 0.24 10.23 20.00
N LYS A 249 -0.24 10.14 21.25
CA LYS A 249 0.17 11.08 22.32
C LYS A 249 1.50 10.70 22.97
N ALA A 250 2.15 9.60 22.58
CA ALA A 250 3.40 9.17 23.20
C ALA A 250 4.48 10.25 23.16
N ASP A 251 4.62 10.88 22.00
CA ASP A 251 5.68 11.87 21.73
C ASP A 251 5.13 13.31 21.72
N GLN A 252 4.11 13.58 22.52
CA GLN A 252 3.53 14.92 22.59
C GLN A 252 4.47 15.93 23.23
N VAL A 253 4.49 17.13 22.64
CA VAL A 253 5.12 18.33 23.22
C VAL A 253 4.06 19.38 23.53
N ASP A 254 4.38 20.29 24.43
CA ASP A 254 3.47 21.38 24.79
C ASP A 254 3.16 22.30 23.62
N THR A 255 1.96 22.89 23.63
CA THR A 255 1.55 23.91 22.68
C THR A 255 2.55 25.07 22.59
N LYS A 256 2.76 25.59 21.40
CA LYS A 256 3.70 26.69 21.11
C LYS A 256 3.02 28.02 20.74
N GLY A 257 1.72 28.15 20.99
CA GLY A 257 0.96 29.36 20.65
C GLY A 257 0.82 29.62 19.15
N ASN A 258 0.68 28.57 18.37
CA ASN A 258 0.62 28.62 16.92
C ASN A 258 -0.69 29.17 16.36
N THR A 259 -0.65 29.59 15.12
CA THR A 259 -1.81 29.69 14.24
C THR A 259 -1.89 28.44 13.41
N TRP A 260 -3.07 27.82 13.38
CA TRP A 260 -3.28 26.58 12.63
C TRP A 260 -3.75 26.89 11.21
N PHE A 261 -3.06 26.30 10.23
CA PHE A 261 -3.43 26.30 8.83
C PHE A 261 -3.96 24.92 8.47
N SER A 262 -5.12 24.86 7.83
CA SER A 262 -5.72 23.60 7.35
C SER A 262 -5.46 23.48 5.86
N ALA A 263 -4.74 22.45 5.45
CA ALA A 263 -4.68 22.01 4.08
C ALA A 263 -5.64 20.85 3.87
N GLN A 264 -6.36 20.87 2.77
CA GLN A 264 -7.25 19.78 2.39
C GLN A 264 -7.18 19.56 0.89
N LYS A 265 -7.00 18.33 0.48
CA LYS A 265 -7.17 17.90 -0.90
C LYS A 265 -8.12 16.72 -0.93
N ASP A 266 -9.22 16.85 -1.69
CA ASP A 266 -10.33 15.90 -1.71
C ASP A 266 -10.88 15.64 -0.30
N ALA A 267 -10.88 14.39 0.16
CA ALA A 267 -11.28 14.00 1.50
C ALA A 267 -10.09 13.89 2.48
N ARG A 268 -8.90 14.35 2.09
CA ARG A 268 -7.63 14.15 2.79
C ARG A 268 -6.99 15.49 3.14
N GLY A 269 -6.22 15.54 4.20
CA GLY A 269 -5.58 16.78 4.59
C GLY A 269 -4.87 16.74 5.94
N GLY A 270 -4.23 17.83 6.29
CA GLY A 270 -3.51 17.99 7.54
C GLY A 270 -3.66 19.37 8.16
N GLN A 271 -3.20 19.52 9.39
CA GLN A 271 -3.12 20.77 10.10
C GLN A 271 -1.65 21.16 10.28
N PHE A 272 -1.30 22.37 9.91
CA PHE A 272 0.06 22.87 10.01
C PHE A 272 0.14 24.02 11.02
N ALA A 273 1.11 23.91 11.92
CA ALA A 273 1.31 24.89 12.99
C ALA A 273 2.26 26.00 12.54
N ILE A 274 1.81 27.21 12.39
CA ILE A 274 2.63 28.37 12.01
C ILE A 274 2.93 29.23 13.26
N PRO A 275 4.19 29.54 13.58
CA PRO A 275 5.42 29.31 12.81
C PRO A 275 6.11 27.97 13.09
N TYR A 276 5.69 27.20 14.08
CA TYR A 276 6.40 26.04 14.61
C TYR A 276 6.85 25.05 13.52
N SER A 277 5.95 24.65 12.65
CA SER A 277 6.23 23.63 11.63
C SER A 277 7.04 24.13 10.41
N TYR A 278 7.49 25.38 10.47
CA TYR A 278 8.35 26.00 9.46
C TYR A 278 9.71 26.44 10.03
N LEU A 279 10.11 25.85 11.13
CA LEU A 279 11.40 26.12 11.78
C LEU A 279 12.19 24.83 11.96
N PRO A 280 13.49 24.84 11.66
CA PRO A 280 14.37 23.74 12.07
C PRO A 280 14.53 23.64 13.58
N TYR A 281 14.67 22.41 14.06
CA TYR A 281 14.89 22.07 15.47
C TYR A 281 15.97 21.00 15.62
N LYS A 282 16.29 20.63 16.86
CA LYS A 282 17.07 19.43 17.19
C LYS A 282 16.11 18.29 17.46
N ALA A 283 16.35 17.13 16.86
CA ALA A 283 15.78 15.87 17.28
C ALA A 283 16.88 15.01 17.91
N LYS A 284 16.51 14.13 18.85
CA LYS A 284 17.48 13.29 19.55
C LYS A 284 17.09 11.82 19.46
N TYR A 285 18.07 10.98 19.60
CA TYR A 285 17.93 9.56 19.83
C TYR A 285 18.86 9.16 20.97
N ILE A 286 18.36 8.35 21.88
CA ILE A 286 19.13 7.73 22.94
C ILE A 286 19.37 6.27 22.57
N ASP A 287 20.63 5.86 22.53
CA ASP A 287 20.95 4.46 22.33
C ASP A 287 20.47 3.65 23.54
N PRO A 288 19.54 2.67 23.37
CA PRO A 288 18.90 2.02 24.51
C PRO A 288 19.84 1.19 25.39
N GLU A 289 20.96 0.72 24.82
CA GLU A 289 21.94 -0.12 25.53
C GLU A 289 22.95 0.73 26.31
N THR A 290 23.40 1.82 25.68
CA THR A 290 24.52 2.63 26.23
C THR A 290 24.09 3.93 26.91
N ALA A 291 22.83 4.33 26.73
CA ALA A 291 22.27 5.63 27.13
C ALA A 291 23.01 6.83 26.48
N GLN A 292 23.74 6.61 25.39
CA GLN A 292 24.41 7.69 24.65
C GLN A 292 23.35 8.47 23.83
N GLU A 293 23.42 9.80 23.98
CA GLU A 293 22.55 10.71 23.21
C GLU A 293 23.21 11.07 21.86
N TYR A 294 22.42 11.01 20.81
CA TYR A 294 22.74 11.49 19.47
C TYR A 294 21.74 12.58 19.09
N LYS A 295 22.22 13.68 18.53
CA LYS A 295 21.37 14.80 18.08
C LYS A 295 21.64 15.15 16.63
N ILE A 296 20.59 15.49 15.91
CA ILE A 296 20.63 15.99 14.53
C ILE A 296 19.73 17.22 14.40
N THR A 297 20.04 18.09 13.44
CA THR A 297 19.09 19.15 13.09
C THR A 297 18.05 18.60 12.13
N VAL A 298 16.78 18.71 12.49
CA VAL A 298 15.67 18.40 11.58
C VAL A 298 15.19 19.67 10.90
N VAL A 299 15.06 19.61 9.58
CA VAL A 299 14.65 20.73 8.72
C VAL A 299 13.30 20.37 8.10
N PRO A 300 12.21 20.99 8.55
CA PRO A 300 10.90 20.69 8.02
C PRO A 300 10.77 21.18 6.59
N MET A 301 10.41 20.28 5.67
CA MET A 301 9.85 20.67 4.39
C MET A 301 8.41 21.13 4.57
N ALA A 302 8.01 22.08 3.75
CA ALA A 302 6.64 22.60 3.72
C ALA A 302 5.77 21.65 2.89
N ASP A 303 5.22 20.61 3.51
CA ASP A 303 4.62 19.45 2.87
C ASP A 303 3.49 19.83 1.89
N TYR A 304 2.53 20.63 2.34
CA TYR A 304 1.45 21.10 1.49
C TYR A 304 1.94 22.03 0.35
N GLU A 305 2.81 22.97 0.66
CA GLU A 305 3.34 23.90 -0.32
C GLU A 305 4.23 23.18 -1.34
N SER A 306 4.95 22.15 -0.92
CA SER A 306 5.73 21.28 -1.80
C SER A 306 4.85 20.48 -2.75
N TYR A 307 3.75 19.94 -2.24
CA TYR A 307 2.75 19.26 -3.06
C TYR A 307 2.19 20.18 -4.16
N GLU A 308 1.82 21.42 -3.81
CA GLU A 308 1.31 22.39 -4.77
C GLU A 308 2.38 22.78 -5.82
N ASP A 309 3.67 22.95 -5.40
CA ASP A 309 4.77 23.25 -6.31
C ASP A 309 5.11 22.08 -7.24
N GLY A 310 5.00 20.84 -6.75
CA GLY A 310 5.26 19.64 -7.53
C GLY A 310 4.22 19.34 -8.63
N TYR A 311 3.04 19.94 -8.57
CA TYR A 311 1.95 19.71 -9.53
C TYR A 311 1.56 20.93 -10.35
N SER A 312 1.99 22.15 -9.98
CA SER A 312 1.67 23.37 -10.72
C SER A 312 2.67 24.49 -10.46
N ALA A 313 2.74 25.46 -11.37
CA ALA A 313 3.47 26.69 -11.10
C ALA A 313 2.76 27.48 -9.99
N ILE A 314 3.47 27.71 -8.88
CA ILE A 314 2.93 28.41 -7.72
C ILE A 314 3.17 29.91 -7.75
N GLY A 315 2.28 30.64 -7.06
CA GLY A 315 2.45 32.05 -6.78
C GLY A 315 2.80 32.34 -5.32
N THR A 316 3.31 33.52 -5.02
CA THR A 316 3.70 33.91 -3.66
C THR A 316 2.53 34.03 -2.67
N THR A 317 1.28 33.94 -3.13
CA THR A 317 0.10 33.90 -2.25
C THR A 317 0.06 32.65 -1.40
N LEU A 318 0.67 31.57 -1.87
CA LEU A 318 0.75 30.29 -1.14
C LEU A 318 1.51 30.43 0.20
N ILE A 319 2.56 31.27 0.24
CA ILE A 319 3.40 31.49 1.41
C ILE A 319 3.00 32.70 2.27
N ASP A 320 2.04 33.51 1.82
CA ASP A 320 1.61 34.73 2.56
C ASP A 320 1.12 34.42 3.99
N PRO A 321 0.39 33.32 4.29
CA PRO A 321 0.01 33.00 5.66
C PRO A 321 1.21 32.79 6.60
N ILE A 322 2.29 32.19 6.08
CA ILE A 322 3.53 31.92 6.83
C ILE A 322 4.28 33.24 7.06
N ALA A 323 4.43 34.03 5.99
CA ALA A 323 5.08 35.35 6.05
C ALA A 323 4.39 36.30 7.03
N ALA A 324 3.06 36.29 7.10
CA ALA A 324 2.30 37.09 8.05
C ALA A 324 2.61 36.82 9.51
N LYS A 325 3.17 35.65 9.84
CA LYS A 325 3.54 35.24 11.19
C LYS A 325 5.04 35.32 11.48
N ALA A 326 5.84 35.69 10.51
CA ALA A 326 7.29 35.75 10.65
C ALA A 326 7.77 36.67 11.80
N SER A 327 7.07 37.77 12.05
CA SER A 327 7.40 38.72 13.13
C SER A 327 7.18 38.17 14.54
N THR A 328 6.37 37.12 14.67
CA THR A 328 6.10 36.44 15.97
C THR A 328 6.98 35.20 16.16
N SER A 329 7.76 34.84 15.15
CA SER A 329 8.62 33.65 15.17
C SER A 329 9.94 33.95 15.91
N PRO A 330 10.48 33.02 16.68
CA PRO A 330 11.78 33.17 17.35
C PRO A 330 12.94 33.25 16.35
N ARG A 331 12.80 32.66 15.17
CA ARG A 331 13.71 32.74 14.02
C ARG A 331 12.91 32.96 12.76
N GLN A 332 13.58 33.32 11.68
CA GLN A 332 12.92 33.47 10.38
C GLN A 332 12.38 32.10 9.89
N PRO A 333 11.08 31.96 9.58
CA PRO A 333 10.56 30.70 9.05
C PRO A 333 11.21 30.35 7.71
N LEU A 334 11.39 29.06 7.47
CA LEU A 334 11.88 28.47 6.22
C LEU A 334 10.73 27.74 5.54
N VAL A 335 10.40 28.14 4.32
CA VAL A 335 9.54 27.36 3.43
C VAL A 335 10.46 26.58 2.50
N LEU A 336 10.62 25.31 2.77
CA LEU A 336 11.41 24.38 1.96
C LEU A 336 10.47 23.64 1.02
N PHE A 337 10.51 23.99 -0.27
CA PHE A 337 9.82 23.24 -1.31
C PHE A 337 10.62 22.00 -1.64
N ALA A 338 10.13 20.84 -1.23
CA ALA A 338 10.78 19.57 -1.46
C ALA A 338 9.80 18.59 -2.08
N HIS A 339 10.08 18.16 -3.30
CA HIS A 339 9.21 17.27 -4.08
C HIS A 339 10.00 16.52 -5.15
N ASP A 340 9.31 15.59 -5.85
CA ASP A 340 9.89 14.91 -7.00
C ASP A 340 10.25 15.91 -8.09
N GLY A 341 11.50 15.86 -8.51
CA GLY A 341 12.03 16.70 -9.58
C GLY A 341 11.87 16.08 -10.97
N ASP A 342 11.34 14.88 -11.06
CA ASP A 342 11.16 14.12 -12.30
C ASP A 342 9.72 13.60 -12.48
N ASN A 343 8.76 14.22 -11.81
CA ASN A 343 7.36 13.78 -11.73
C ASN A 343 6.59 13.97 -13.05
N ALA A 344 6.97 13.23 -14.09
CA ALA A 344 6.24 13.20 -15.36
C ALA A 344 4.97 12.33 -15.33
N TRP A 345 4.77 11.53 -14.29
CA TRP A 345 3.65 10.60 -14.20
C TRP A 345 2.37 11.18 -13.62
N GLY A 346 2.48 12.17 -12.75
CA GLY A 346 1.33 12.81 -12.11
C GLY A 346 0.65 13.89 -12.97
N GLY A 347 1.02 14.02 -14.25
CA GLY A 347 0.56 15.12 -15.11
C GLY A 347 1.27 16.43 -14.83
N GLY A 348 2.27 16.42 -13.96
CA GLY A 348 3.18 17.52 -13.70
C GLY A 348 4.38 17.48 -14.65
N SER A 349 4.76 18.58 -15.19
CA SER A 349 6.09 18.80 -15.69
C SER A 349 7.02 19.04 -14.50
N SER A 350 8.31 18.76 -14.66
CA SER A 350 9.31 19.22 -13.71
C SER A 350 9.40 20.76 -13.81
N TYR A 351 8.66 21.47 -12.99
CA TYR A 351 8.48 22.95 -13.07
C TYR A 351 9.74 23.78 -12.74
N TYR A 352 10.92 23.23 -13.01
CA TYR A 352 12.18 23.93 -12.76
C TYR A 352 12.25 25.30 -13.41
N ASN A 353 11.77 25.42 -14.66
CA ASN A 353 11.86 26.68 -15.38
C ASN A 353 10.63 27.57 -15.17
N GLU A 354 9.47 26.97 -15.02
CA GLU A 354 8.19 27.65 -14.92
C GLU A 354 7.97 28.26 -13.53
N SER A 355 8.35 27.56 -12.48
CA SER A 355 8.09 27.94 -11.09
C SER A 355 9.28 28.67 -10.46
N VAL A 356 10.48 28.08 -10.48
CA VAL A 356 11.62 28.53 -9.66
C VAL A 356 12.01 29.98 -9.94
N THR A 357 12.17 30.36 -11.20
CA THR A 357 12.58 31.71 -11.58
C THR A 357 11.54 32.75 -11.19
N GLY A 358 10.30 32.53 -11.62
CA GLY A 358 9.20 33.48 -11.39
C GLY A 358 8.89 33.65 -9.92
N PHE A 359 8.74 32.55 -9.21
CA PHE A 359 8.45 32.52 -7.77
C PHE A 359 9.57 33.16 -6.95
N SER A 360 10.84 32.78 -7.18
CA SER A 360 11.97 33.27 -6.37
C SER A 360 12.12 34.79 -6.49
N HIS A 361 12.02 35.36 -7.69
CA HIS A 361 12.10 36.82 -7.89
C HIS A 361 10.88 37.54 -7.31
N ALA A 362 9.66 36.99 -7.50
CA ALA A 362 8.46 37.58 -6.92
C ALA A 362 8.48 37.54 -5.40
N SER A 363 8.99 36.45 -4.81
CA SER A 363 9.18 36.29 -3.36
C SER A 363 10.22 37.29 -2.83
N ALA A 364 11.36 37.42 -3.52
CA ALA A 364 12.40 38.39 -3.16
C ALA A 364 11.89 39.84 -3.25
N ALA A 365 11.06 40.15 -4.24
CA ALA A 365 10.42 41.49 -4.36
C ALA A 365 9.49 41.79 -3.18
N LYS A 366 8.94 40.78 -2.49
CA LYS A 366 8.18 40.93 -1.23
C LYS A 366 9.07 41.02 0.02
N GLY A 367 10.39 40.97 -0.14
CA GLY A 367 11.37 41.05 0.96
C GLY A 367 11.71 39.70 1.59
N ASN A 368 11.36 38.60 0.97
CA ASN A 368 11.77 37.26 1.42
C ASN A 368 13.18 36.90 0.90
N ASN A 369 13.84 35.97 1.56
CA ASN A 369 15.17 35.48 1.17
C ASN A 369 15.07 34.13 0.43
N ALA A 370 15.52 34.06 -0.82
CA ALA A 370 15.87 32.79 -1.44
C ALA A 370 17.23 32.33 -0.88
N THR A 371 17.34 31.08 -0.43
CA THR A 371 18.52 30.54 0.27
C THR A 371 18.75 29.06 -0.03
N THR A 372 19.86 28.49 0.49
CA THR A 372 20.07 27.04 0.62
C THR A 372 19.94 26.63 2.08
N ILE A 373 19.74 25.35 2.36
CA ILE A 373 19.61 24.87 3.75
C ILE A 373 20.90 25.19 4.55
N PRO A 374 22.13 24.86 4.08
CA PRO A 374 23.33 25.22 4.84
C PRO A 374 23.50 26.71 5.08
N GLN A 375 23.14 27.52 4.10
CA GLN A 375 23.17 28.99 4.25
C GLN A 375 22.16 29.46 5.30
N TYR A 376 20.93 28.90 5.26
CA TYR A 376 19.91 29.22 6.25
C TYR A 376 20.34 28.83 7.67
N LEU A 377 20.86 27.60 7.84
CA LEU A 377 21.30 27.12 9.17
C LEU A 377 22.49 27.93 9.73
N GLN A 378 23.35 28.50 8.87
CA GLN A 378 24.36 29.44 9.29
C GLN A 378 23.76 30.79 9.71
N ASP A 379 22.81 31.33 8.95
CA ASP A 379 22.18 32.61 9.21
C ASP A 379 21.25 32.56 10.44
N HIS A 380 20.64 31.39 10.69
CA HIS A 380 19.66 31.14 11.73
C HIS A 380 20.01 29.85 12.50
N PRO A 381 21.10 29.85 13.28
CA PRO A 381 21.53 28.64 13.99
C PRO A 381 20.47 28.12 14.95
N VAL A 382 20.30 26.80 14.97
CA VAL A 382 19.36 26.11 15.86
C VAL A 382 19.98 25.90 17.22
N PRO A 383 19.40 26.43 18.31
CA PRO A 383 19.91 26.20 19.66
C PRO A 383 19.90 24.71 20.03
N GLU A 384 20.95 24.23 20.69
CA GLU A 384 21.08 22.84 21.15
C GLU A 384 19.97 22.44 22.15
N SER A 385 19.37 23.42 22.82
CA SER A 385 18.30 23.23 23.80
C SER A 385 16.91 23.17 23.16
N GLU A 386 16.77 23.51 21.87
CA GLU A 386 15.49 23.47 21.19
C GLU A 386 15.27 22.06 20.59
N VAL A 387 15.05 21.10 21.46
CA VAL A 387 14.77 19.71 21.09
C VAL A 387 13.27 19.50 20.96
N VAL A 388 12.88 18.73 19.96
CA VAL A 388 11.49 18.35 19.66
C VAL A 388 11.38 16.85 19.44
N HIS A 389 10.16 16.34 19.56
CA HIS A 389 9.82 15.05 18.99
C HIS A 389 9.36 15.20 17.53
N VAL A 390 9.64 14.19 16.74
CA VAL A 390 9.16 14.04 15.37
C VAL A 390 8.40 12.72 15.28
N GLU A 391 7.09 12.78 14.96
CA GLU A 391 6.31 11.57 14.80
C GLU A 391 6.86 10.72 13.64
N ASP A 392 6.91 9.41 13.81
CA ASP A 392 7.26 8.48 12.73
C ASP A 392 6.30 8.63 11.56
N GLY A 393 6.83 8.86 10.36
CA GLY A 393 6.01 8.98 9.17
C GLY A 393 6.78 9.40 7.92
N ALA A 394 6.07 9.42 6.82
CA ALA A 394 6.54 9.83 5.50
C ALA A 394 5.79 11.06 5.01
N TRP A 395 6.21 11.66 3.89
CA TRP A 395 5.52 12.78 3.29
C TRP A 395 4.14 12.39 2.73
N VAL A 396 3.44 13.36 2.16
CA VAL A 396 2.19 13.09 1.45
C VAL A 396 2.46 12.06 0.35
N ASN A 397 1.73 10.99 0.38
CA ASN A 397 1.78 9.98 -0.66
C ASN A 397 0.80 10.32 -1.79
N ALA A 398 0.73 9.47 -2.82
CA ALA A 398 -0.20 9.65 -3.92
C ALA A 398 -1.68 9.68 -3.47
N ASP A 399 -2.00 9.15 -2.30
CA ASP A 399 -3.33 9.25 -1.69
C ASP A 399 -3.58 10.59 -1.02
N GLY A 400 -2.55 11.42 -0.87
CA GLY A 400 -2.67 12.79 -0.41
C GLY A 400 -2.91 12.97 1.08
N ASP A 401 -2.50 12.04 1.90
CA ASP A 401 -2.61 12.11 3.36
C ASP A 401 -1.46 12.90 3.96
N PHE A 402 -1.72 14.13 4.34
CA PHE A 402 -0.74 14.92 5.08
C PHE A 402 -0.65 14.44 6.52
N GLY A 403 0.48 13.84 6.87
CA GLY A 403 0.73 13.36 8.22
C GLY A 403 0.06 12.04 8.54
N HIS A 404 0.06 11.10 7.60
CA HIS A 404 -0.28 9.73 7.93
C HIS A 404 0.82 9.16 8.84
N PRO A 405 0.46 8.64 10.02
CA PRO A 405 1.43 8.15 10.98
C PRO A 405 2.11 6.87 10.48
N GLN A 406 3.31 6.65 10.94
CA GLN A 406 4.17 5.55 10.54
C GLN A 406 4.42 5.52 9.02
N PHE A 407 4.54 4.35 8.46
CA PHE A 407 4.91 4.15 7.05
C PHE A 407 3.91 3.24 6.38
N THR A 408 2.62 3.46 6.64
CA THR A 408 1.53 2.52 6.31
C THR A 408 1.48 2.18 4.83
N ASN A 409 1.84 3.10 3.94
CA ASN A 409 1.85 2.82 2.49
C ASN A 409 2.90 1.78 2.07
N TRP A 410 3.88 1.49 2.91
CA TRP A 410 4.95 0.53 2.68
C TRP A 410 4.98 -0.59 3.70
N LEU A 411 4.01 -0.57 4.63
CA LEU A 411 3.88 -1.53 5.72
C LEU A 411 2.45 -2.06 5.83
N TRP A 412 1.70 -2.08 4.73
CA TRP A 412 0.29 -2.41 4.77
C TRP A 412 0.03 -3.65 5.64
N PRO A 413 -0.48 -3.47 6.87
CA PRO A 413 -0.70 -4.58 7.78
C PRO A 413 -1.91 -5.38 7.32
N PHE A 414 -1.93 -6.66 7.62
CA PHE A 414 -3.12 -7.45 7.38
C PHE A 414 -4.02 -7.43 8.62
N PHE A 415 -5.13 -6.78 8.50
CA PHE A 415 -6.16 -6.71 9.53
C PHE A 415 -7.51 -7.15 8.96
N ASP A 416 -8.39 -7.58 9.83
CA ASP A 416 -9.78 -7.88 9.45
C ASP A 416 -10.50 -6.58 9.07
N PRO A 417 -11.03 -6.43 7.86
CA PRO A 417 -11.61 -5.18 7.40
C PRO A 417 -12.94 -4.81 8.10
N VAL A 418 -13.57 -5.77 8.78
CA VAL A 418 -14.82 -5.56 9.52
C VAL A 418 -14.53 -5.19 10.97
N THR A 419 -13.76 -6.01 11.65
CA THR A 419 -13.44 -5.82 13.07
C THR A 419 -12.27 -4.86 13.30
N LYS A 420 -11.52 -4.53 12.25
CA LYS A 420 -10.28 -3.73 12.32
C LYS A 420 -9.21 -4.29 13.26
N LYS A 421 -9.30 -5.55 13.63
CA LYS A 421 -8.31 -6.23 14.46
C LYS A 421 -7.20 -6.84 13.59
N PHE A 422 -6.01 -6.95 14.16
CA PHE A 422 -4.92 -7.67 13.53
C PHE A 422 -5.35 -9.11 13.22
N ASN A 423 -5.06 -9.57 12.00
CA ASN A 423 -5.30 -10.95 11.60
C ASN A 423 -3.97 -11.70 11.52
N PRO A 424 -3.67 -12.57 12.47
CA PRO A 424 -2.40 -13.31 12.49
C PRO A 424 -2.24 -14.29 11.32
N ASN A 425 -3.32 -14.61 10.60
CA ASN A 425 -3.27 -15.50 9.42
C ASN A 425 -3.25 -14.74 8.10
N GLY A 426 -3.18 -13.40 8.14
CA GLY A 426 -3.18 -12.55 6.97
C GLY A 426 -1.87 -12.59 6.18
N TRP A 427 -1.95 -12.16 4.94
CA TRP A 427 -0.82 -11.99 4.05
C TRP A 427 -1.00 -10.70 3.25
N THR A 428 0.05 -9.90 3.15
CA THR A 428 0.16 -8.81 2.19
C THR A 428 1.52 -8.92 1.50
N GLU A 429 1.66 -8.29 0.36
CA GLU A 429 2.92 -8.21 -0.36
C GLU A 429 3.99 -7.49 0.46
N ASP A 430 3.63 -6.40 1.14
CA ASP A 430 4.54 -5.69 2.03
C ASP A 430 5.07 -6.59 3.15
N MET A 431 4.18 -7.39 3.78
CA MET A 431 4.60 -8.37 4.79
C MET A 431 5.53 -9.43 4.21
N MET A 432 5.31 -9.85 2.97
CA MET A 432 6.20 -10.79 2.29
C MET A 432 7.56 -10.14 2.03
N ASN A 433 7.59 -8.91 1.51
CA ASN A 433 8.84 -8.17 1.26
C ASN A 433 9.64 -7.96 2.54
N GLN A 434 8.98 -7.61 3.66
CA GLN A 434 9.59 -7.51 4.99
C GLN A 434 10.21 -8.84 5.44
N ALA A 435 9.47 -9.93 5.28
CA ALA A 435 9.91 -11.26 5.69
C ALA A 435 11.11 -11.77 4.87
N ILE A 436 11.11 -11.55 3.55
CA ILE A 436 12.20 -12.03 2.68
C ILE A 436 13.46 -11.17 2.82
N THR A 437 13.33 -9.85 2.93
CA THR A 437 14.49 -8.96 3.16
C THR A 437 15.15 -9.22 4.51
N THR A 438 14.36 -9.46 5.58
CA THR A 438 14.88 -9.85 6.89
C THR A 438 15.72 -11.13 6.83
N ALA A 439 15.24 -12.14 6.10
CA ALA A 439 15.99 -13.39 5.94
C ALA A 439 17.23 -13.22 5.05
N GLY A 440 17.13 -12.44 3.98
CA GLY A 440 18.26 -12.12 3.10
C GLY A 440 19.36 -11.37 3.83
N GLU A 441 18.97 -10.41 4.68
CA GLU A 441 19.90 -9.62 5.47
C GLU A 441 20.72 -10.48 6.45
N ASN A 442 20.08 -11.43 7.13
CA ASN A 442 20.78 -12.35 8.01
C ASN A 442 21.85 -13.16 7.26
N HIS A 443 21.55 -13.62 6.04
CA HIS A 443 22.53 -14.31 5.20
C HIS A 443 23.70 -13.41 4.80
N ALA A 444 23.43 -12.16 4.44
CA ALA A 444 24.46 -11.20 4.06
C ALA A 444 25.37 -10.84 5.23
N ILE A 445 24.78 -10.56 6.41
CA ILE A 445 25.53 -10.25 7.65
C ILE A 445 26.38 -11.46 8.07
N MET A 446 25.82 -12.66 8.03
CA MET A 446 26.58 -13.88 8.38
C MET A 446 27.77 -14.10 7.42
N ALA A 447 27.56 -13.92 6.11
CA ALA A 447 28.65 -14.01 5.15
C ALA A 447 29.72 -12.95 5.41
N GLU A 448 29.33 -11.72 5.71
CA GLU A 448 30.23 -10.62 6.06
C GLU A 448 31.08 -10.94 7.29
N GLN A 449 30.45 -11.44 8.36
CA GLN A 449 31.17 -11.80 9.59
C GLN A 449 32.16 -12.94 9.36
N LEU A 450 31.75 -13.97 8.60
CA LEU A 450 32.61 -15.10 8.26
C LEU A 450 33.80 -14.70 7.37
N GLU A 451 33.69 -13.66 6.57
CA GLU A 451 34.77 -13.08 5.76
C GLU A 451 35.61 -12.03 6.52
N GLY A 452 35.28 -11.72 7.79
CA GLY A 452 36.07 -10.85 8.67
C GLY A 452 35.64 -9.39 8.70
N SER A 453 34.40 -9.08 8.29
CA SER A 453 33.75 -7.75 8.44
C SER A 453 34.50 -6.56 7.81
N ASN A 454 35.25 -6.79 6.73
CA ASN A 454 36.02 -5.77 6.03
C ASN A 454 35.49 -5.51 4.62
N LEU A 455 34.20 -5.22 4.50
CA LEU A 455 33.60 -5.00 3.18
C LEU A 455 34.05 -3.68 2.55
N ARG A 456 34.28 -3.75 1.25
CA ARG A 456 34.65 -2.59 0.44
C ARG A 456 33.39 -2.00 -0.23
N ILE A 457 32.95 -0.84 0.21
CA ILE A 457 31.82 -0.14 -0.41
C ILE A 457 32.04 0.05 -1.93
N SER A 458 33.29 0.23 -2.35
CA SER A 458 33.65 0.34 -3.76
C SER A 458 33.26 -0.90 -4.58
N GLU A 459 33.43 -2.09 -4.03
CA GLU A 459 33.09 -3.35 -4.71
C GLU A 459 31.57 -3.61 -4.62
N ILE A 460 30.91 -3.24 -3.53
CA ILE A 460 29.47 -3.30 -3.42
C ILE A 460 28.81 -2.43 -4.48
N VAL A 461 29.31 -1.21 -4.71
CA VAL A 461 28.73 -0.25 -5.67
C VAL A 461 29.14 -0.57 -7.11
N ASN A 462 30.44 -0.84 -7.35
CA ASN A 462 30.99 -1.10 -8.68
C ASN A 462 31.66 -2.49 -8.73
N PRO A 463 30.88 -3.57 -8.79
CA PRO A 463 31.36 -4.93 -8.72
C PRO A 463 32.42 -5.25 -9.78
N THR A 464 33.59 -5.67 -9.34
CA THR A 464 34.68 -6.17 -10.19
C THR A 464 34.84 -7.69 -10.06
N ALA A 465 35.85 -8.27 -10.74
CA ALA A 465 36.21 -9.67 -10.53
C ALA A 465 36.80 -9.94 -9.12
N ALA A 466 37.11 -8.89 -8.37
CA ALA A 466 37.67 -8.98 -7.01
C ALA A 466 36.59 -8.93 -5.91
N ILE A 467 35.34 -8.79 -6.27
CA ILE A 467 34.22 -8.75 -5.31
C ILE A 467 34.17 -10.05 -4.49
N SER A 468 34.01 -9.95 -3.17
CA SER A 468 33.81 -11.11 -2.33
C SER A 468 32.36 -11.62 -2.36
N PRO A 469 32.11 -12.88 -1.95
CA PRO A 469 30.76 -13.38 -1.81
C PRO A 469 29.85 -12.52 -0.93
N ALA A 470 30.34 -12.05 0.22
CA ALA A 470 29.60 -11.17 1.10
C ALA A 470 29.30 -9.79 0.49
N GLU A 471 30.29 -9.17 -0.16
CA GLU A 471 30.09 -7.91 -0.89
C GLU A 471 29.05 -8.07 -1.99
N LYS A 472 29.09 -9.20 -2.72
CA LYS A 472 28.13 -9.53 -3.76
C LYS A 472 26.73 -9.79 -3.21
N ALA A 473 26.63 -10.48 -2.07
CA ALA A 473 25.36 -10.66 -1.39
C ALA A 473 24.72 -9.31 -1.01
N TRP A 474 25.50 -8.41 -0.45
CA TRP A 474 25.03 -7.05 -0.14
C TRP A 474 24.63 -6.26 -1.39
N HIS A 475 25.42 -6.32 -2.49
CA HIS A 475 25.07 -5.65 -3.75
C HIS A 475 23.67 -6.01 -4.24
N PHE A 476 23.30 -7.30 -4.17
CA PHE A 476 21.98 -7.73 -4.61
C PHE A 476 20.90 -7.47 -3.56
N LEU A 477 21.18 -7.66 -2.27
CA LEU A 477 20.22 -7.40 -1.20
C LEU A 477 19.74 -5.96 -1.20
N MET A 478 20.66 -5.01 -1.33
CA MET A 478 20.37 -3.57 -1.31
C MET A 478 19.37 -3.19 -2.41
N ALA A 479 19.44 -3.80 -3.59
CA ALA A 479 18.45 -3.60 -4.66
C ALA A 479 17.03 -4.09 -4.29
N GLY A 480 16.92 -4.95 -3.29
CA GLY A 480 15.64 -5.44 -2.77
C GLY A 480 14.95 -4.49 -1.77
N TYR A 481 15.65 -3.48 -1.28
CA TYR A 481 15.09 -2.51 -0.32
C TYR A 481 14.38 -1.32 -0.95
N ASP A 482 14.34 -1.23 -2.27
CA ASP A 482 13.71 -0.11 -2.97
C ASP A 482 12.25 0.05 -2.56
N SER A 483 11.88 1.25 -2.08
CA SER A 483 10.52 1.54 -1.59
C SER A 483 9.47 1.39 -2.67
N GLY A 484 9.83 1.60 -3.94
CA GLY A 484 8.95 1.40 -5.08
C GLY A 484 8.51 -0.05 -5.27
N ASN A 485 9.19 -1.02 -4.64
CA ASN A 485 8.78 -2.43 -4.65
C ASN A 485 7.67 -2.77 -3.65
N ALA A 486 7.37 -1.87 -2.71
CA ALA A 486 6.32 -2.03 -1.70
C ALA A 486 5.19 -0.99 -1.86
N TYR A 487 5.38 0.01 -2.72
CA TYR A 487 4.44 1.08 -2.90
C TYR A 487 3.30 0.66 -3.82
N TYR A 488 2.06 0.68 -3.33
CA TYR A 488 0.86 0.19 -4.02
C TYR A 488 0.78 -1.31 -4.33
N GLY A 489 1.65 -2.12 -3.82
CA GLY A 489 1.65 -3.57 -3.64
C GLY A 489 0.70 -4.48 -4.44
N LEU A 490 0.43 -4.22 -5.70
CA LEU A 490 -0.52 -5.02 -6.48
C LEU A 490 -0.04 -5.34 -7.91
N ALA A 491 1.14 -4.86 -8.30
CA ALA A 491 1.69 -5.16 -9.61
C ALA A 491 2.61 -6.38 -9.54
N GLU A 492 2.43 -7.30 -10.47
CA GLU A 492 3.19 -8.56 -10.53
C GLU A 492 4.72 -8.36 -10.44
N ASP A 493 5.26 -7.31 -11.07
CA ASP A 493 6.67 -6.98 -10.98
C ASP A 493 7.14 -6.61 -9.57
N LEU A 494 6.30 -5.99 -8.77
CA LEU A 494 6.66 -5.53 -7.43
C LEU A 494 6.88 -6.71 -6.50
N GLU A 495 6.04 -7.74 -6.59
CA GLU A 495 6.21 -8.99 -5.84
C GLU A 495 7.50 -9.73 -6.20
N ILE A 496 7.92 -9.67 -7.47
CA ILE A 496 9.07 -10.42 -7.98
C ILE A 496 10.40 -9.72 -7.67
N LYS A 497 10.47 -8.40 -7.78
CA LYS A 497 11.74 -7.66 -7.75
C LYS A 497 12.50 -7.88 -6.45
N THR A 498 11.84 -7.72 -5.32
CA THR A 498 12.43 -7.96 -4.00
C THR A 498 12.82 -9.44 -3.83
N THR A 499 11.94 -10.36 -4.20
CA THR A 499 12.22 -11.81 -4.16
C THR A 499 13.44 -12.16 -4.99
N LEU A 500 13.54 -11.61 -6.20
CA LEU A 500 14.65 -11.86 -7.11
C LEU A 500 15.99 -11.39 -6.52
N ALA A 501 16.03 -10.16 -6.02
CA ALA A 501 17.21 -9.58 -5.40
C ALA A 501 17.68 -10.38 -4.19
N VAL A 502 16.74 -10.76 -3.30
CA VAL A 502 17.05 -11.55 -2.09
C VAL A 502 17.49 -12.97 -2.44
N ASN A 503 16.87 -13.63 -3.44
CA ASN A 503 17.31 -14.95 -3.88
C ASN A 503 18.76 -14.91 -4.37
N ARG A 504 19.16 -13.85 -5.08
CA ARG A 504 20.55 -13.65 -5.51
C ARG A 504 21.48 -13.36 -4.34
N CYS A 505 21.04 -12.56 -3.38
CA CYS A 505 21.77 -12.34 -2.12
C CYS A 505 22.11 -13.68 -1.46
N VAL A 506 21.11 -14.52 -1.24
CA VAL A 506 21.28 -15.83 -0.59
C VAL A 506 22.18 -16.75 -1.41
N GLU A 507 21.97 -16.81 -2.73
CA GLU A 507 22.82 -17.60 -3.63
C GLU A 507 24.30 -17.23 -3.50
N PHE A 508 24.62 -15.94 -3.38
CA PHE A 508 26.01 -15.49 -3.30
C PHE A 508 26.59 -15.56 -1.88
N ALA A 509 25.77 -15.46 -0.84
CA ALA A 509 26.20 -15.70 0.54
C ALA A 509 26.50 -17.17 0.83
N GLN A 510 25.73 -18.08 0.23
CA GLN A 510 25.72 -19.50 0.54
C GLN A 510 27.08 -20.21 0.45
N PRO A 511 27.97 -19.93 -0.54
CA PRO A 511 29.29 -20.53 -0.57
C PRO A 511 30.14 -20.25 0.69
N THR A 512 30.09 -19.02 1.20
CA THR A 512 30.80 -18.63 2.44
C THR A 512 30.22 -19.35 3.65
N LEU A 513 28.88 -19.44 3.76
CA LEU A 513 28.21 -20.18 4.82
C LEU A 513 28.57 -21.67 4.79
N ASN A 514 28.58 -22.28 3.61
CA ASN A 514 28.91 -23.70 3.40
C ASN A 514 30.40 -24.01 3.73
N ALA A 515 31.29 -23.07 3.56
CA ALA A 515 32.70 -23.23 3.93
C ALA A 515 32.92 -23.21 5.45
N HIS A 516 31.94 -22.73 6.25
CA HIS A 516 32.03 -22.61 7.69
C HIS A 516 30.84 -23.32 8.40
N PRO A 517 30.67 -24.62 8.20
CA PRO A 517 29.50 -25.34 8.69
C PRO A 517 29.39 -25.31 10.22
N GLY A 518 28.22 -24.91 10.72
CA GLY A 518 27.93 -24.84 12.15
C GLY A 518 28.54 -23.66 12.90
N VAL A 519 29.30 -22.81 12.24
CA VAL A 519 29.78 -21.54 12.79
C VAL A 519 28.67 -20.52 12.60
N ASP A 520 28.17 -19.99 13.70
CA ASP A 520 27.20 -18.91 13.69
C ASP A 520 27.35 -18.09 14.97
N ASN A 521 27.87 -16.89 14.80
CA ASN A 521 27.99 -15.85 15.82
C ASN A 521 27.15 -14.63 15.43
N THR A 522 26.32 -14.77 14.41
CA THR A 522 25.44 -13.72 13.91
C THR A 522 24.24 -13.60 14.84
N LYS A 523 23.82 -12.39 15.13
CA LYS A 523 22.57 -12.17 15.84
C LYS A 523 21.39 -12.36 14.88
N PRO A 524 20.22 -12.81 15.36
CA PRO A 524 19.02 -12.83 14.54
C PRO A 524 18.73 -11.47 13.89
N SER A 525 18.37 -11.48 12.62
CA SER A 525 17.79 -10.30 11.99
C SER A 525 16.32 -10.18 12.38
N VAL A 526 15.94 -8.99 12.82
CA VAL A 526 14.58 -8.70 13.30
C VAL A 526 14.09 -7.45 12.58
N PHE A 527 13.00 -7.60 11.84
CA PHE A 527 12.34 -6.45 11.24
C PHE A 527 11.82 -5.52 12.34
N ILE A 528 11.76 -4.23 12.07
CA ILE A 528 11.27 -3.26 13.04
C ILE A 528 9.87 -3.65 13.51
N PRO A 529 9.61 -3.81 14.83
CA PRO A 529 8.32 -4.20 15.33
C PRO A 529 7.22 -3.22 14.92
N GLN A 530 6.12 -3.77 14.44
CA GLN A 530 4.93 -3.04 14.06
C GLN A 530 3.83 -3.28 15.08
N ARG A 531 2.90 -2.34 15.23
CA ARG A 531 1.73 -2.51 16.09
C ARG A 531 0.44 -2.27 15.34
N TRP A 532 -0.61 -2.96 15.75
CA TRP A 532 -1.96 -2.73 15.27
C TRP A 532 -3.00 -2.90 16.38
N PRO A 533 -3.97 -1.98 16.58
CA PRO A 533 -4.08 -0.72 15.84
C PRO A 533 -2.94 0.24 16.16
N TYR A 534 -2.72 1.18 15.27
CA TYR A 534 -1.67 2.18 15.41
C TYR A 534 -1.87 3.07 16.66
N ASN A 535 -3.11 3.53 16.88
CA ASN A 535 -3.54 4.30 18.04
C ASN A 535 -4.53 3.48 18.89
N PRO A 536 -4.05 2.58 19.76
CA PRO A 536 -4.93 1.79 20.62
C PRO A 536 -5.73 2.68 21.56
N GLY A 537 -7.04 2.43 21.65
CA GLY A 537 -7.97 3.19 22.51
C GLY A 537 -8.27 4.61 22.03
N GLU A 538 -7.92 4.96 20.79
CA GLU A 538 -8.19 6.26 20.19
C GLU A 538 -8.91 6.08 18.85
N LYS A 539 -9.36 7.18 18.26
CA LYS A 539 -9.99 7.16 16.94
C LYS A 539 -8.94 7.05 15.85
N GLY A 540 -9.19 6.19 14.87
CA GLY A 540 -8.50 6.15 13.59
C GLY A 540 -9.35 6.78 12.50
N TYR A 541 -8.71 7.32 11.47
CA TYR A 541 -9.42 7.91 10.33
C TYR A 541 -8.77 7.59 8.99
N GLY A 542 -7.54 7.81 8.76
CA GLY A 542 -6.84 7.78 7.48
C GLY A 542 -7.08 6.60 6.53
N ALA A 543 -6.15 6.36 5.63
CA ALA A 543 -6.24 5.33 4.58
C ALA A 543 -6.57 3.92 5.09
N PRO A 544 -6.01 3.42 6.20
CA PRO A 544 -6.34 2.09 6.72
C PRO A 544 -7.81 1.89 7.06
N TYR A 545 -8.53 2.99 7.34
CA TYR A 545 -9.94 2.97 7.71
C TYR A 545 -10.88 3.42 6.57
N ALA A 546 -10.34 3.51 5.33
CA ALA A 546 -11.06 3.99 4.16
C ALA A 546 -11.68 5.39 4.36
N TYR A 547 -10.96 6.27 5.06
CA TYR A 547 -11.35 7.65 5.40
C TYR A 547 -12.69 7.74 6.14
N LYS A 548 -12.96 6.77 6.98
CA LYS A 548 -14.08 6.79 7.91
C LYS A 548 -13.56 6.80 9.33
N GLU A 549 -14.25 7.53 10.21
CA GLU A 549 -13.93 7.47 11.63
C GLU A 549 -14.17 6.07 12.16
N PHE A 550 -13.19 5.54 12.86
CA PHE A 550 -13.24 4.23 13.48
C PHE A 550 -12.64 4.32 14.90
N LEU A 551 -13.26 3.65 15.83
CA LEU A 551 -12.77 3.55 17.20
C LEU A 551 -11.91 2.30 17.34
N ASN A 552 -10.66 2.48 17.74
CA ASN A 552 -9.73 1.37 17.96
C ASN A 552 -9.90 0.76 19.36
N SER A 553 -9.72 -0.56 19.44
CA SER A 553 -9.54 -1.23 20.74
C SER A 553 -8.30 -0.67 21.44
N ALA A 554 -8.35 -0.60 22.78
CA ALA A 554 -7.17 -0.32 23.59
C ALA A 554 -6.19 -1.49 23.61
N ASP A 555 -6.65 -2.72 23.40
CA ASP A 555 -5.80 -3.88 23.21
C ASP A 555 -5.17 -3.82 21.82
N PHE A 556 -3.87 -4.06 21.75
CA PHE A 556 -3.12 -3.99 20.50
C PHE A 556 -2.11 -5.12 20.36
N THR A 557 -1.90 -5.54 19.13
CA THR A 557 -0.93 -6.58 18.78
C THR A 557 0.36 -5.94 18.28
N VAL A 558 1.49 -6.39 18.83
CA VAL A 558 2.83 -6.13 18.26
C VAL A 558 3.25 -7.35 17.47
N TYR A 559 3.70 -7.13 16.24
CA TYR A 559 4.22 -8.20 15.38
C TYR A 559 5.55 -7.77 14.73
N THR A 560 6.33 -8.76 14.34
CA THR A 560 7.60 -8.59 13.62
C THR A 560 7.91 -9.81 12.78
N PHE A 561 8.93 -9.71 11.94
CA PHE A 561 9.54 -10.85 11.26
C PHE A 561 10.94 -11.05 11.83
N ALA A 562 11.31 -12.30 12.08
CA ALA A 562 12.63 -12.62 12.57
C ALA A 562 13.18 -13.86 11.86
N TYR A 563 14.47 -13.82 11.59
CA TYR A 563 15.19 -14.90 10.93
C TYR A 563 16.62 -15.03 11.44
N ASP A 564 17.04 -16.24 11.51
CA ASP A 564 18.44 -16.59 11.70
C ASP A 564 18.76 -17.87 10.95
N VAL A 565 19.96 -17.99 10.37
CA VAL A 565 20.41 -19.18 9.63
C VAL A 565 20.39 -20.42 10.51
N SER A 566 20.70 -20.29 11.80
CA SER A 566 20.66 -21.40 12.78
C SER A 566 19.22 -21.67 13.28
N GLY A 567 18.29 -20.79 12.97
CA GLY A 567 16.90 -20.81 13.42
C GLY A 567 16.67 -20.08 14.74
N ILE A 568 15.45 -19.61 14.94
CA ILE A 568 15.04 -18.89 16.13
C ILE A 568 14.70 -19.90 17.25
N GLU A 569 15.19 -19.66 18.46
CA GLU A 569 14.88 -20.38 19.68
C GLU A 569 13.63 -19.79 20.35
N ARG A 570 13.59 -18.46 20.52
CA ARG A 570 12.45 -17.76 21.09
C ARG A 570 12.40 -16.31 20.66
N ALA A 571 11.20 -15.75 20.66
CA ALA A 571 10.92 -14.32 20.52
C ALA A 571 10.03 -13.86 21.67
N GLU A 572 10.34 -12.74 22.27
CA GLU A 572 9.62 -12.17 23.41
C GLU A 572 9.35 -10.69 23.18
N LEU A 573 8.12 -10.28 23.41
CA LEU A 573 7.73 -8.90 23.49
C LEU A 573 7.98 -8.41 24.92
N LYS A 574 8.79 -7.40 25.08
CA LYS A 574 9.04 -6.72 26.34
C LYS A 574 8.27 -5.41 26.34
N TYR A 575 7.46 -5.18 27.37
CA TYR A 575 6.78 -3.90 27.54
C TYR A 575 6.85 -3.44 29.00
N ARG A 576 6.73 -2.15 29.21
CA ARG A 576 6.60 -1.53 30.53
C ARG A 576 5.68 -0.33 30.45
N ILE A 577 5.12 0.03 31.59
CA ILE A 577 4.23 1.18 31.74
C ILE A 577 5.08 2.34 32.26
N ASP A 578 4.94 3.49 31.65
CA ASP A 578 5.44 4.75 32.18
C ASP A 578 4.56 5.23 33.33
N ASN A 579 5.19 5.75 34.40
CA ASN A 579 4.50 6.10 35.63
C ASN A 579 3.89 7.51 35.60
N ASP A 580 4.45 8.44 34.82
CA ASP A 580 3.96 9.80 34.70
C ASP A 580 3.18 10.09 33.42
N GLY A 581 3.19 9.14 32.47
CA GLY A 581 2.46 9.21 31.22
C GLY A 581 3.09 10.14 30.17
N LYS A 582 4.39 10.40 30.26
CA LYS A 582 5.11 11.33 29.37
C LYS A 582 6.45 10.77 28.89
N ASN A 583 6.66 10.76 27.61
CA ASN A 583 8.00 10.60 27.03
C ASN A 583 8.70 11.97 27.04
N SER A 584 9.39 12.26 28.16
CA SER A 584 9.97 13.59 28.37
C SER A 584 11.27 13.80 27.59
N LEU A 585 11.35 14.89 26.82
CA LEU A 585 12.59 15.29 26.13
C LEU A 585 13.75 15.61 27.09
N SER A 586 13.49 15.81 28.37
CA SER A 586 14.49 16.09 29.42
C SER A 586 14.96 14.84 30.17
N SER A 587 14.40 13.68 29.88
CA SER A 587 14.72 12.39 30.47
C SER A 587 15.21 11.41 29.40
N ASN A 588 15.79 10.28 29.82
CA ASN A 588 16.12 9.15 28.97
C ASN A 588 15.57 7.84 29.55
N HIS A 589 14.65 7.92 30.50
CA HIS A 589 14.15 6.73 31.19
C HIS A 589 13.30 5.87 30.26
N ASN A 590 12.51 6.47 29.36
CA ASN A 590 11.70 5.75 28.38
C ASN A 590 12.59 5.13 27.28
N ASP A 591 13.71 5.78 26.93
CA ASP A 591 14.54 5.43 25.78
C ASP A 591 15.54 4.31 26.06
N THR A 592 15.79 3.92 27.34
CA THR A 592 16.82 2.95 27.69
C THR A 592 16.28 1.66 28.26
N TYR A 593 16.94 0.52 27.98
CA TYR A 593 16.57 -0.76 28.59
C TYR A 593 16.72 -0.77 30.11
N ALA A 594 17.68 -0.03 30.62
CA ALA A 594 17.88 0.12 32.06
C ALA A 594 16.72 0.88 32.72
N GLY A 595 16.06 1.79 32.00
CA GLY A 595 14.99 2.61 32.51
C GLY A 595 15.41 3.60 33.57
N GLY A 596 14.53 3.89 34.51
CA GLY A 596 14.73 4.82 35.62
C GLY A 596 13.48 4.92 36.47
N THR A 597 13.38 5.98 37.26
CA THR A 597 12.27 6.16 38.24
C THR A 597 10.93 6.49 37.58
N GLU A 598 10.94 6.96 36.33
CA GLU A 598 9.74 7.34 35.58
C GLU A 598 9.04 6.14 34.97
N VAL A 599 9.71 5.01 34.82
CA VAL A 599 9.19 3.82 34.15
C VAL A 599 9.11 2.62 35.08
N GLY A 600 8.19 1.71 34.79
CA GLY A 600 8.03 0.44 35.49
C GLY A 600 9.06 -0.62 35.07
N SER A 601 8.96 -1.79 35.66
CA SER A 601 9.75 -2.95 35.25
C SER A 601 9.24 -3.53 33.94
N TRP A 602 10.16 -4.10 33.15
CA TRP A 602 9.81 -4.84 31.93
C TRP A 602 8.99 -6.09 32.24
N VAL A 603 7.86 -6.22 31.55
CA VAL A 603 7.05 -7.44 31.48
C VAL A 603 7.39 -8.16 30.20
N SER A 604 7.57 -9.47 30.29
CA SER A 604 7.89 -10.32 29.14
C SER A 604 6.66 -11.12 28.71
N LEU A 605 6.31 -11.03 27.42
CA LEU A 605 5.28 -11.85 26.80
C LEU A 605 5.91 -12.72 25.71
N PRO A 606 5.75 -14.06 25.77
CA PRO A 606 6.20 -14.91 24.67
C PRO A 606 5.40 -14.57 23.41
N MET A 607 6.10 -14.43 22.30
CA MET A 607 5.47 -14.19 21.01
C MET A 607 5.11 -15.52 20.33
N THR A 608 3.94 -15.54 19.73
CA THR A 608 3.47 -16.67 18.93
C THR A 608 4.17 -16.66 17.58
N GLU A 609 4.84 -17.76 17.26
CA GLU A 609 5.44 -17.97 15.95
C GLU A 609 4.39 -18.39 14.93
N ARG A 610 4.49 -17.82 13.74
CA ARG A 610 3.79 -18.25 12.55
C ARG A 610 4.78 -18.47 11.43
N VAL A 611 4.80 -19.66 10.86
CA VAL A 611 5.50 -19.92 9.60
C VAL A 611 4.85 -19.06 8.51
N PHE A 612 5.58 -18.07 8.03
CA PHE A 612 5.04 -17.17 7.03
C PHE A 612 5.04 -17.84 5.65
N PRO A 613 3.96 -17.75 4.87
CA PRO A 613 3.87 -18.41 3.57
C PRO A 613 4.78 -17.73 2.55
N LYS A 614 5.44 -18.54 1.71
CA LYS A 614 6.35 -18.05 0.64
C LYS A 614 5.66 -17.41 -0.55
N GLY A 615 4.35 -17.37 -0.58
CA GLY A 615 3.57 -16.78 -1.65
C GLY A 615 2.18 -16.41 -1.20
N ASN A 616 1.44 -15.73 -2.06
CA ASN A 616 0.10 -15.26 -1.76
C ASN A 616 -0.88 -16.43 -1.60
N VAL A 617 -1.35 -16.63 -0.39
CA VAL A 617 -2.29 -17.72 -0.05
C VAL A 617 -3.72 -17.46 -0.51
N THR A 618 -4.04 -16.23 -0.88
CA THR A 618 -5.40 -15.81 -1.29
C THR A 618 -5.57 -15.70 -2.79
N ASN A 619 -4.48 -15.64 -3.56
CA ASN A 619 -4.49 -15.50 -5.01
C ASN A 619 -3.41 -16.37 -5.66
N SER A 620 -3.79 -17.56 -6.10
CA SER A 620 -2.89 -18.53 -6.74
C SER A 620 -2.43 -18.17 -8.16
N THR A 621 -2.84 -17.03 -8.69
CA THR A 621 -2.45 -16.58 -10.04
C THR A 621 -1.34 -15.54 -10.02
N GLN A 622 -0.85 -15.17 -8.85
CA GLN A 622 0.23 -14.18 -8.73
C GLN A 622 1.60 -14.70 -9.13
N ALA A 623 2.49 -13.79 -9.39
CA ALA A 623 3.85 -14.03 -9.86
C ALA A 623 4.71 -14.88 -8.95
N ASP A 624 4.47 -14.80 -7.64
CA ASP A 624 5.14 -15.58 -6.61
C ASP A 624 5.07 -17.10 -6.84
N LEU A 625 4.09 -17.58 -7.60
CA LEU A 625 3.97 -18.99 -7.94
C LEU A 625 5.09 -19.52 -8.86
N TYR A 626 5.79 -18.67 -9.57
CA TYR A 626 6.91 -19.07 -10.39
C TYR A 626 8.27 -18.59 -9.88
N MET A 627 8.28 -17.60 -8.99
CA MET A 627 9.48 -17.11 -8.32
C MET A 627 9.26 -17.01 -6.82
N LEU A 628 9.41 -18.12 -6.13
CA LEU A 628 9.29 -18.16 -4.68
C LEU A 628 10.63 -17.77 -4.03
N PRO A 629 10.60 -17.13 -2.85
CA PRO A 629 11.80 -16.86 -2.08
C PRO A 629 12.47 -18.15 -1.63
N THR A 630 13.79 -18.21 -1.74
CA THR A 630 14.58 -19.34 -1.23
C THR A 630 14.52 -19.39 0.29
N VAL A 631 14.55 -18.24 0.94
CA VAL A 631 14.43 -18.05 2.39
C VAL A 631 13.33 -17.04 2.70
N ILE A 632 12.72 -17.16 3.88
CA ILE A 632 11.72 -16.23 4.37
C ILE A 632 11.72 -16.25 5.90
N ALA A 633 11.58 -15.09 6.53
CA ALA A 633 11.47 -14.99 7.97
C ALA A 633 10.08 -15.44 8.46
N ASN A 634 10.03 -16.01 9.65
CA ASN A 634 8.78 -16.28 10.33
C ASN A 634 8.23 -15.00 10.97
N GLN A 635 6.91 -14.93 11.05
CA GLN A 635 6.20 -13.86 11.77
C GLN A 635 6.07 -14.24 13.25
N TYR A 636 6.29 -13.26 14.12
CA TYR A 636 6.09 -13.37 15.56
C TYR A 636 5.14 -12.27 16.01
N HIS A 637 4.16 -12.63 16.85
CA HIS A 637 3.20 -11.64 17.35
C HIS A 637 2.79 -11.92 18.80
N ALA A 638 2.45 -10.86 19.53
CA ALA A 638 1.88 -10.93 20.87
C ALA A 638 0.95 -9.72 21.10
N GLU A 639 -0.08 -9.91 21.90
CA GLU A 639 -1.05 -8.88 22.24
C GLU A 639 -0.75 -8.28 23.63
N ILE A 640 -0.77 -6.95 23.72
CA ILE A 640 -0.79 -6.22 24.98
C ILE A 640 -2.24 -5.79 25.22
N ALA A 641 -2.83 -6.26 26.32
CA ALA A 641 -4.24 -6.09 26.62
C ALA A 641 -4.49 -5.56 28.04
N GLY A 642 -5.68 -5.01 28.26
CA GLY A 642 -6.15 -4.56 29.57
C GLY A 642 -5.52 -3.25 30.05
N LEU A 643 -4.90 -2.46 29.17
CA LEU A 643 -4.36 -1.15 29.49
C LEU A 643 -5.32 -0.04 29.04
N SER A 644 -5.34 1.05 29.79
CA SER A 644 -6.13 2.25 29.46
C SER A 644 -5.46 3.49 30.04
N GLU A 645 -5.40 4.57 29.24
CA GLU A 645 -4.76 5.85 29.59
C GLU A 645 -3.33 5.65 30.13
N LYS A 646 -2.52 4.90 29.39
CA LYS A 646 -1.13 4.59 29.73
C LYS A 646 -0.18 4.88 28.58
N LEU A 647 0.97 5.44 28.90
CA LEU A 647 2.14 5.40 28.03
C LEU A 647 2.85 4.07 28.24
N VAL A 648 3.17 3.41 27.13
CA VAL A 648 3.81 2.08 27.12
C VAL A 648 5.06 2.15 26.26
N ASP A 649 6.18 1.75 26.83
CA ASP A 649 7.40 1.47 26.10
C ASP A 649 7.44 -0.02 25.76
N TYR A 650 7.87 -0.38 24.56
CA TYR A 650 8.01 -1.78 24.18
C TYR A 650 9.17 -2.01 23.21
N TYR A 651 9.70 -3.22 23.23
CA TYR A 651 10.66 -3.74 22.25
C TYR A 651 10.53 -5.26 22.12
N VAL A 652 11.11 -5.81 21.08
CA VAL A 652 11.16 -7.27 20.87
C VAL A 652 12.58 -7.77 21.10
N GLU A 653 12.70 -8.88 21.82
CA GLU A 653 13.94 -9.60 22.06
C GLU A 653 13.86 -10.98 21.40
N VAL A 654 14.82 -11.28 20.52
CA VAL A 654 14.85 -12.56 19.78
C VAL A 654 16.16 -13.25 20.05
N THR A 655 16.09 -14.53 20.39
CA THR A 655 17.25 -15.40 20.62
C THR A 655 17.27 -16.51 19.57
N ASP A 656 18.40 -16.70 18.92
CA ASP A 656 18.61 -17.84 18.01
C ASP A 656 18.96 -19.15 18.76
N LYS A 657 19.08 -20.26 18.02
CA LYS A 657 19.45 -21.57 18.58
C LYS A 657 20.94 -21.68 18.99
N LYS A 658 21.74 -20.66 18.76
CA LYS A 658 23.14 -20.56 19.22
C LYS A 658 23.27 -19.69 20.46
N GLY A 659 22.20 -19.00 20.86
CA GLY A 659 22.17 -18.13 22.03
C GLY A 659 22.55 -16.68 21.74
N ASN A 660 22.70 -16.28 20.47
CA ASN A 660 22.87 -14.87 20.11
C ASN A 660 21.52 -14.13 20.26
N VAL A 661 21.58 -12.89 20.73
CA VAL A 661 20.39 -12.11 21.08
C VAL A 661 20.37 -10.80 20.32
N THR A 662 19.22 -10.50 19.70
CA THR A 662 18.87 -9.18 19.16
C THR A 662 17.77 -8.56 19.99
N LYS A 663 17.93 -7.29 20.33
CA LYS A 663 16.87 -6.45 20.88
C LYS A 663 16.52 -5.38 19.85
N SER A 664 15.27 -5.22 19.52
CA SER A 664 14.85 -4.09 18.69
C SER A 664 14.95 -2.79 19.45
N LYS A 665 15.01 -1.66 18.74
CA LYS A 665 14.93 -0.33 19.37
C LYS A 665 13.62 -0.19 20.13
N ILE A 666 13.63 0.59 21.24
CA ILE A 666 12.44 0.88 22.02
C ILE A 666 11.50 1.75 21.19
N GLN A 667 10.24 1.44 21.27
CA GLN A 667 9.15 2.21 20.71
C GLN A 667 8.16 2.60 21.81
N HIS A 668 7.46 3.72 21.61
CA HIS A 668 6.51 4.28 22.55
C HIS A 668 5.11 4.27 21.95
N VAL A 669 4.09 4.05 22.78
CA VAL A 669 2.70 4.17 22.39
C VAL A 669 1.86 4.65 23.55
N TRP A 670 1.05 5.67 23.31
CA TRP A 670 -0.03 6.03 24.22
C TRP A 670 -1.22 5.13 23.93
N VAL A 671 -1.61 4.36 24.94
CA VAL A 671 -2.87 3.61 24.94
C VAL A 671 -3.94 4.55 25.48
N GLY A 672 -4.90 4.91 24.65
CA GLY A 672 -5.97 5.80 25.01
C GLY A 672 -6.99 5.16 25.96
N LYS A 673 -8.15 5.77 26.08
CA LYS A 673 -9.24 5.17 26.83
C LYS A 673 -9.61 3.83 26.19
N ASN A 674 -9.81 2.83 27.01
CA ASN A 674 -10.57 1.69 26.57
C ASN A 674 -12.00 2.21 26.29
N LEU A 675 -12.15 2.82 25.13
CA LEU A 675 -13.45 3.26 24.66
C LEU A 675 -14.18 1.98 24.30
N ASP A 676 -15.05 1.63 25.17
CA ASP A 676 -15.82 0.42 25.19
C ASP A 676 -16.49 0.22 23.85
N VAL A 677 -16.15 -0.88 23.22
CA VAL A 677 -16.80 -1.30 21.99
C VAL A 677 -18.19 -1.76 22.37
N ALA A 678 -19.21 -1.18 21.75
CA ALA A 678 -20.59 -1.57 21.95
C ALA A 678 -20.74 -3.11 22.06
N PRO A 679 -21.63 -3.63 22.91
CA PRO A 679 -21.75 -5.04 23.18
C PRO A 679 -21.91 -5.90 21.94
N LYS A 680 -21.26 -7.05 21.88
CA LYS A 680 -21.40 -8.02 20.79
C LYS A 680 -22.55 -8.97 21.06
N LEU A 681 -23.45 -9.09 20.09
CA LEU A 681 -24.58 -10.01 20.16
C LEU A 681 -24.27 -11.32 19.46
N THR A 682 -24.62 -12.44 20.08
CA THR A 682 -24.55 -13.78 19.51
C THR A 682 -25.86 -14.53 19.70
N PHE A 683 -26.17 -15.44 18.78
CA PHE A 683 -27.35 -16.29 18.80
C PHE A 683 -26.95 -17.76 18.94
N THR A 684 -27.64 -18.50 19.82
CA THR A 684 -27.39 -19.94 20.01
C THR A 684 -28.72 -20.68 20.09
N PRO A 685 -29.06 -21.61 19.16
CA PRO A 685 -28.33 -21.84 17.91
C PRO A 685 -28.44 -20.67 16.92
N ASP A 686 -27.39 -20.49 16.12
CA ASP A 686 -27.38 -19.46 15.05
C ASP A 686 -27.99 -20.02 13.77
N ILE A 687 -29.33 -20.00 13.71
CA ILE A 687 -30.13 -20.62 12.62
C ILE A 687 -31.13 -19.62 12.05
N THR A 688 -31.55 -19.85 10.84
CA THR A 688 -32.63 -19.12 10.16
C THR A 688 -33.88 -19.98 9.92
N ASN A 689 -33.81 -21.28 10.14
CA ASN A 689 -34.92 -22.23 9.98
C ASN A 689 -34.87 -23.32 11.04
N SER A 690 -36.06 -23.80 11.45
CA SER A 690 -36.20 -24.99 12.29
C SER A 690 -37.43 -25.79 11.85
N PRO A 691 -37.37 -27.13 11.81
CA PRO A 691 -38.53 -27.94 11.48
C PRO A 691 -39.61 -27.93 12.57
N THR A 692 -39.24 -27.67 13.79
CA THR A 692 -40.14 -27.60 14.98
C THR A 692 -39.79 -26.40 15.83
N ALA A 693 -40.59 -26.13 16.84
CA ALA A 693 -40.30 -25.11 17.84
C ALA A 693 -38.86 -25.25 18.36
N VAL A 694 -38.19 -24.12 18.53
CA VAL A 694 -36.76 -24.05 18.97
C VAL A 694 -36.54 -22.90 19.92
N ASP A 695 -35.76 -23.14 20.94
CA ASP A 695 -35.31 -22.10 21.86
C ASP A 695 -34.02 -21.46 21.32
N VAL A 696 -34.08 -20.15 21.10
CA VAL A 696 -32.93 -19.35 20.65
C VAL A 696 -32.45 -18.43 21.76
N THR A 697 -31.23 -18.62 22.20
CA THR A 697 -30.62 -17.76 23.21
C THR A 697 -29.81 -16.64 22.52
N ILE A 698 -30.16 -15.41 22.81
CA ILE A 698 -29.41 -14.21 22.46
C ILE A 698 -28.51 -13.90 23.64
N LYS A 699 -27.22 -13.74 23.39
CA LYS A 699 -26.24 -13.37 24.42
C LYS A 699 -25.52 -12.11 23.98
N ALA A 700 -25.48 -11.11 24.86
CA ALA A 700 -24.62 -9.96 24.74
C ALA A 700 -23.34 -10.20 25.56
N THR A 701 -22.19 -9.88 24.96
CA THR A 701 -20.88 -9.88 25.62
C THR A 701 -20.21 -8.56 25.35
N ASP A 702 -19.54 -8.06 26.34
CA ASP A 702 -18.81 -6.82 26.30
C ASP A 702 -17.46 -6.96 26.99
N SER A 703 -16.47 -6.15 26.60
CA SER A 703 -15.12 -6.20 27.15
C SER A 703 -15.01 -5.59 28.55
N THR A 704 -15.84 -4.61 28.86
CA THR A 704 -15.78 -3.82 30.09
C THR A 704 -17.04 -3.96 30.96
N ASP A 705 -18.22 -4.22 30.34
CA ASP A 705 -19.47 -4.47 31.05
C ASP A 705 -19.76 -5.97 31.17
N PRO A 706 -19.63 -6.58 32.34
CA PRO A 706 -20.00 -7.98 32.56
C PRO A 706 -21.50 -8.26 32.42
N SER A 707 -22.32 -7.21 32.29
CA SER A 707 -23.79 -7.27 32.39
C SER A 707 -24.51 -6.41 31.35
N PRO A 708 -24.10 -6.41 30.05
CA PRO A 708 -24.72 -5.56 29.03
C PRO A 708 -26.22 -5.86 28.91
N LYS A 709 -27.04 -4.83 28.71
CA LYS A 709 -28.48 -4.95 28.65
C LYS A 709 -28.97 -5.11 27.23
N ILE A 710 -29.67 -6.21 26.94
CA ILE A 710 -30.28 -6.53 25.64
C ILE A 710 -31.67 -5.92 25.57
N TYR A 711 -32.01 -5.26 24.45
CA TYR A 711 -33.35 -4.79 24.10
C TYR A 711 -33.79 -5.49 22.81
N TYR A 712 -35.00 -6.06 22.80
CA TYR A 712 -35.44 -6.87 21.66
C TYR A 712 -36.93 -6.75 21.39
N THR A 713 -37.32 -7.10 20.17
CA THR A 713 -38.67 -7.33 19.69
C THR A 713 -38.77 -8.68 18.99
N THR A 714 -39.95 -9.28 18.92
CA THR A 714 -40.22 -10.56 18.26
C THR A 714 -41.23 -10.45 17.11
N ASP A 715 -41.73 -9.27 16.84
CA ASP A 715 -42.70 -8.93 15.82
C ASP A 715 -42.07 -8.23 14.60
N GLY A 716 -40.69 -8.07 14.58
CA GLY A 716 -39.99 -7.37 13.53
C GLY A 716 -40.01 -5.85 13.64
N SER A 717 -40.65 -5.27 14.64
CA SER A 717 -40.56 -3.83 14.92
C SER A 717 -39.15 -3.47 15.40
N VAL A 718 -38.72 -2.21 15.19
CA VAL A 718 -37.40 -1.74 15.65
C VAL A 718 -37.42 -1.58 17.16
N PRO A 719 -36.54 -2.28 17.92
CA PRO A 719 -36.49 -2.14 19.37
C PRO A 719 -35.96 -0.76 19.79
N THR A 720 -36.44 -0.30 20.93
CA THR A 720 -36.00 0.92 21.62
C THR A 720 -35.65 0.58 23.07
N THR A 721 -35.11 1.52 23.83
CA THR A 721 -34.81 1.33 25.25
C THR A 721 -36.08 1.12 26.13
N ALA A 722 -37.25 1.33 25.55
CA ALA A 722 -38.56 1.00 26.15
C ALA A 722 -39.05 -0.42 25.80
N SER A 723 -38.40 -1.12 24.88
CA SER A 723 -38.74 -2.48 24.45
C SER A 723 -38.43 -3.52 25.55
N ALA A 724 -38.92 -4.74 25.36
CA ALA A 724 -38.57 -5.85 26.23
C ALA A 724 -37.05 -5.97 26.37
N SER A 725 -36.56 -6.27 27.57
CA SER A 725 -35.13 -6.28 27.85
C SER A 725 -34.71 -7.44 28.74
N ALA A 726 -33.42 -7.75 28.71
CA ALA A 726 -32.76 -8.74 29.55
C ALA A 726 -31.31 -8.36 29.82
N ILE A 727 -30.73 -8.84 30.90
CA ILE A 727 -29.31 -8.62 31.22
C ILE A 727 -28.50 -9.78 30.65
N SER A 728 -27.45 -9.49 29.93
CA SER A 728 -26.45 -10.37 29.36
C SER A 728 -26.98 -11.46 28.43
N SER A 729 -28.18 -12.00 28.67
CA SER A 729 -28.70 -13.12 27.90
C SER A 729 -30.22 -13.19 27.93
N LYS A 730 -30.85 -13.64 26.84
CA LYS A 730 -32.30 -13.91 26.74
C LYS A 730 -32.55 -15.11 25.86
N THR A 731 -33.24 -16.11 26.37
CA THR A 731 -33.79 -17.21 25.58
C THR A 731 -35.22 -16.87 25.14
N ILE A 732 -35.50 -17.07 23.86
CA ILE A 732 -36.79 -16.83 23.23
C ILE A 732 -37.22 -18.17 22.59
N SER A 733 -38.41 -18.65 22.97
CA SER A 733 -39.02 -19.84 22.40
C SER A 733 -39.71 -19.47 21.09
N ILE A 734 -39.25 -19.97 20.00
CA ILE A 734 -39.75 -19.73 18.65
C ILE A 734 -40.65 -20.88 18.25
N THR A 735 -41.95 -20.66 18.27
CA THR A 735 -42.96 -21.68 17.97
C THR A 735 -43.61 -21.49 16.58
N GLU A 736 -43.43 -20.29 16.01
CA GLU A 736 -43.89 -19.93 14.66
C GLU A 736 -42.85 -19.02 14.01
N THR A 737 -42.92 -18.82 12.69
CA THR A 737 -41.96 -17.94 12.00
C THR A 737 -41.92 -16.57 12.66
N THR A 738 -40.78 -16.23 13.22
CA THR A 738 -40.56 -15.04 14.06
C THR A 738 -39.41 -14.19 13.55
N THR A 739 -39.60 -12.89 13.47
CA THR A 739 -38.53 -11.94 13.17
C THR A 739 -38.12 -11.22 14.47
N ILE A 740 -36.90 -11.55 14.92
CA ILE A 740 -36.30 -10.91 16.08
C ILE A 740 -35.48 -9.72 15.61
N LYS A 741 -35.68 -8.56 16.23
CA LYS A 741 -34.73 -7.45 16.17
C LYS A 741 -34.19 -7.17 17.55
N VAL A 742 -32.88 -6.96 17.65
CA VAL A 742 -32.19 -6.84 18.93
C VAL A 742 -30.98 -5.93 18.84
N PHE A 743 -30.79 -5.10 19.86
CA PHE A 743 -29.55 -4.40 20.15
C PHE A 743 -29.20 -4.55 21.61
N ALA A 744 -27.97 -4.28 21.98
CA ALA A 744 -27.53 -4.27 23.39
C ALA A 744 -26.88 -2.93 23.72
N VAL A 745 -26.93 -2.60 25.00
CA VAL A 745 -26.36 -1.39 25.59
C VAL A 745 -25.53 -1.79 26.81
N ASP A 746 -24.32 -1.27 26.92
CA ASP A 746 -23.47 -1.43 28.09
C ASP A 746 -23.79 -0.40 29.17
N ASN A 747 -23.05 -0.45 30.27
CA ASN A 747 -23.22 0.46 31.40
C ASN A 747 -22.73 1.90 31.11
N GLU A 748 -21.97 2.09 30.02
CA GLU A 748 -21.45 3.41 29.58
C GLU A 748 -22.35 4.05 28.52
N GLY A 749 -23.36 3.31 28.03
CA GLY A 749 -24.34 3.80 27.07
C GLY A 749 -24.00 3.54 25.61
N ASN A 750 -22.96 2.74 25.32
CA ASN A 750 -22.66 2.35 23.93
C ASN A 750 -23.69 1.33 23.44
N ILE A 751 -24.16 1.54 22.22
CA ILE A 751 -25.27 0.77 21.63
C ILE A 751 -24.73 -0.08 20.48
N SER A 752 -24.97 -1.41 20.52
CA SER A 752 -24.62 -2.30 19.42
C SER A 752 -25.44 -2.00 18.16
N GLU A 753 -24.97 -2.47 17.03
CA GLU A 753 -25.82 -2.50 15.84
C GLU A 753 -27.09 -3.32 16.10
N THR A 754 -28.21 -2.89 15.51
CA THR A 754 -29.45 -3.65 15.60
C THR A 754 -29.38 -4.83 14.64
N ILE A 755 -29.33 -6.04 15.19
CA ILE A 755 -29.39 -7.27 14.39
C ILE A 755 -30.84 -7.64 14.13
N THR A 756 -31.16 -7.93 12.86
CA THR A 756 -32.46 -8.50 12.44
C THR A 756 -32.26 -9.95 12.06
N LYS A 757 -33.02 -10.85 12.73
CA LYS A 757 -32.95 -12.29 12.45
C LYS A 757 -34.35 -12.87 12.34
N THR A 758 -34.68 -13.38 11.17
CA THR A 758 -35.92 -14.13 10.95
C THR A 758 -35.62 -15.62 11.06
N ILE A 759 -36.40 -16.33 11.91
CA ILE A 759 -36.33 -17.77 12.10
C ILE A 759 -37.65 -18.35 11.64
N SER A 760 -37.63 -19.12 10.56
CA SER A 760 -38.78 -19.75 10.00
C SER A 760 -39.03 -21.10 10.68
N ILE A 761 -40.28 -21.35 11.11
CA ILE A 761 -40.68 -22.64 11.64
C ILE A 761 -41.49 -23.39 10.57
N GLY A 762 -41.09 -24.61 10.27
CA GLY A 762 -41.68 -25.47 9.27
C GLY A 762 -40.70 -26.50 8.73
N ALA A 763 -41.17 -27.37 7.87
CA ALA A 763 -40.26 -28.30 7.22
C ALA A 763 -39.17 -27.54 6.47
N LEU A 764 -37.91 -27.88 6.77
CA LEU A 764 -36.77 -27.30 6.05
C LEU A 764 -36.93 -27.58 4.56
N PRO A 765 -36.55 -26.67 3.69
CA PRO A 765 -36.50 -26.96 2.26
C PRO A 765 -35.57 -28.17 2.03
N GLU A 766 -35.90 -28.99 1.04
CA GLU A 766 -35.06 -30.14 0.67
C GLU A 766 -33.62 -29.70 0.49
N PHE A 767 -32.69 -30.35 1.19
CA PHE A 767 -31.26 -30.08 1.05
C PHE A 767 -30.68 -31.10 0.11
N THR A 768 -30.64 -30.78 -1.18
CA THR A 768 -30.08 -31.62 -2.23
C THR A 768 -28.94 -30.88 -2.93
N VAL A 769 -27.79 -31.53 -2.99
CA VAL A 769 -26.63 -31.03 -3.72
C VAL A 769 -26.46 -31.83 -5.02
N TYR A 770 -26.29 -31.11 -6.10
CA TYR A 770 -25.98 -31.63 -7.43
C TYR A 770 -24.53 -31.28 -7.75
N PHE A 771 -23.77 -32.27 -8.18
CA PHE A 771 -22.36 -32.14 -8.56
C PHE A 771 -22.17 -32.58 -10.00
N LYS A 772 -21.54 -31.73 -10.82
CA LYS A 772 -21.13 -32.05 -12.18
C LYS A 772 -19.76 -32.70 -12.15
N LYS A 773 -19.69 -33.98 -12.45
CA LYS A 773 -18.47 -34.76 -12.49
C LYS A 773 -17.56 -34.26 -13.61
N PRO A 774 -16.30 -33.87 -13.34
CA PRO A 774 -15.31 -33.58 -14.36
C PRO A 774 -15.04 -34.80 -15.25
N SER A 775 -14.70 -34.59 -16.52
CA SER A 775 -14.52 -35.67 -17.49
C SER A 775 -13.37 -36.64 -17.14
N ASN A 776 -12.38 -36.18 -16.39
CA ASN A 776 -11.24 -36.98 -15.91
C ASN A 776 -11.50 -37.76 -14.61
N TRP A 777 -12.73 -37.74 -14.07
CA TRP A 777 -13.09 -38.48 -12.86
C TRP A 777 -13.72 -39.84 -13.22
N ASN A 778 -13.53 -40.79 -12.31
CA ASN A 778 -14.21 -42.08 -12.41
C ASN A 778 -15.72 -41.98 -12.25
N ALA A 779 -16.45 -42.99 -12.69
CA ALA A 779 -17.91 -43.00 -12.62
C ALA A 779 -18.50 -43.11 -11.20
N ALA A 780 -17.68 -43.55 -10.21
CA ALA A 780 -18.11 -43.76 -8.83
C ALA A 780 -17.99 -42.47 -7.99
N VAL A 781 -18.86 -41.50 -8.24
CA VAL A 781 -18.86 -40.24 -7.49
C VAL A 781 -19.42 -40.43 -6.09
N LYS A 782 -18.71 -39.87 -5.11
CA LYS A 782 -19.07 -39.88 -3.70
C LYS A 782 -19.11 -38.49 -3.12
N ILE A 783 -19.89 -38.31 -2.06
CA ILE A 783 -19.87 -37.12 -1.21
C ILE A 783 -19.38 -37.50 0.17
N TYR A 784 -18.38 -36.80 0.65
CA TYR A 784 -17.97 -36.86 2.04
C TYR A 784 -18.40 -35.52 2.70
N TYR A 785 -19.05 -35.63 3.87
CA TYR A 785 -19.49 -34.45 4.60
C TYR A 785 -19.19 -34.62 6.10
N TRP A 786 -19.02 -33.42 6.75
CA TRP A 786 -18.72 -33.33 8.17
C TRP A 786 -19.33 -32.10 8.78
N SER A 787 -19.42 -32.08 10.13
CA SER A 787 -20.00 -30.98 10.91
C SER A 787 -21.37 -30.51 10.36
N PRO A 788 -22.32 -31.42 10.13
CA PRO A 788 -23.66 -31.00 9.67
C PRO A 788 -24.37 -30.23 10.77
N THR A 789 -25.04 -29.14 10.41
CA THR A 789 -26.00 -28.46 11.28
C THR A 789 -27.31 -29.23 11.22
N GLY A 790 -27.61 -29.97 12.27
CA GLY A 790 -28.73 -30.91 12.34
C GLY A 790 -28.27 -32.37 12.42
N THR A 791 -29.23 -33.31 12.39
CA THR A 791 -28.92 -34.74 12.58
C THR A 791 -28.71 -35.41 11.22
N ALA A 792 -27.48 -35.84 10.96
CA ALA A 792 -27.11 -36.67 9.81
C ALA A 792 -26.35 -37.92 10.24
N PRO A 793 -26.37 -39.03 9.46
CA PRO A 793 -25.49 -40.17 9.68
C PRO A 793 -24.02 -39.74 9.67
N VAL A 794 -23.23 -40.33 10.56
CA VAL A 794 -21.77 -40.13 10.52
C VAL A 794 -21.21 -40.90 9.31
N VAL A 795 -20.44 -40.22 8.49
CA VAL A 795 -19.89 -40.79 7.26
C VAL A 795 -18.36 -40.85 7.37
N ALA A 796 -17.78 -41.99 7.14
CA ALA A 796 -16.33 -42.15 7.06
C ALA A 796 -15.83 -41.77 5.64
N TYR A 797 -14.66 -41.16 5.56
CA TYR A 797 -14.02 -40.93 4.26
C TYR A 797 -13.78 -42.26 3.52
N PRO A 798 -14.01 -42.36 2.21
CA PRO A 798 -14.25 -41.28 1.22
C PRO A 798 -15.74 -40.85 1.04
N GLY A 799 -16.65 -41.26 1.95
CA GLY A 799 -18.00 -40.74 1.91
C GLY A 799 -19.01 -41.75 1.32
N VAL A 800 -20.21 -41.31 1.10
CA VAL A 800 -21.33 -42.07 0.53
C VAL A 800 -21.42 -41.82 -0.98
N ALA A 801 -21.90 -42.88 -1.71
CA ALA A 801 -22.12 -42.79 -3.15
C ALA A 801 -23.22 -41.74 -3.47
N MET A 802 -22.98 -40.93 -4.46
CA MET A 802 -24.00 -40.07 -5.05
C MET A 802 -24.76 -40.80 -6.15
N THR A 803 -26.03 -40.50 -6.29
CA THR A 803 -26.86 -41.06 -7.34
C THR A 803 -26.64 -40.26 -8.63
N ASN A 804 -26.37 -40.96 -9.75
CA ASN A 804 -26.35 -40.28 -11.04
C ASN A 804 -27.78 -39.76 -11.36
N ASP A 805 -27.86 -38.46 -11.67
CA ASP A 805 -29.14 -37.83 -11.96
C ASP A 805 -29.38 -37.76 -13.48
N CYS A 806 -28.42 -37.21 -14.24
CA CYS A 806 -28.40 -37.18 -15.66
C CYS A 806 -27.03 -36.80 -16.22
N GLY A 807 -26.56 -37.47 -17.27
CA GLY A 807 -25.26 -37.24 -17.86
C GLY A 807 -24.10 -37.30 -16.84
N ASP A 808 -23.38 -36.21 -16.73
CA ASP A 808 -22.28 -36.10 -15.73
C ASP A 808 -22.73 -35.49 -14.39
N TRP A 809 -24.02 -35.27 -14.18
CA TRP A 809 -24.54 -34.75 -12.94
C TRP A 809 -24.94 -35.87 -11.96
N TYR A 810 -24.50 -35.72 -10.74
CA TYR A 810 -24.76 -36.59 -9.60
C TYR A 810 -25.44 -35.82 -8.50
N LYS A 811 -26.31 -36.45 -7.69
CA LYS A 811 -27.01 -35.81 -6.58
C LYS A 811 -26.92 -36.59 -5.30
N TYR A 812 -27.00 -35.85 -4.21
CA TYR A 812 -27.17 -36.35 -2.87
C TYR A 812 -28.14 -35.47 -2.09
N THR A 813 -29.15 -36.11 -1.49
CA THR A 813 -30.11 -35.42 -0.64
C THR A 813 -29.81 -35.73 0.81
N PHE A 814 -29.57 -34.67 1.58
CA PHE A 814 -29.38 -34.76 3.02
C PHE A 814 -30.72 -35.05 3.71
N PRO A 815 -30.67 -35.63 4.93
CA PRO A 815 -31.87 -35.75 5.76
C PRO A 815 -32.55 -34.40 5.97
N SER A 816 -33.87 -34.39 6.07
CA SER A 816 -34.69 -33.19 6.27
C SER A 816 -34.42 -32.44 7.57
N THR A 817 -33.58 -32.98 8.43
CA THR A 817 -33.11 -32.35 9.68
C THR A 817 -31.83 -31.58 9.52
N VAL A 818 -31.19 -31.59 8.33
CA VAL A 818 -29.91 -30.94 8.07
C VAL A 818 -30.11 -29.63 7.35
N SER A 819 -29.66 -28.54 7.93
CA SER A 819 -29.77 -27.21 7.36
C SER A 819 -28.50 -26.68 6.71
N ALA A 820 -27.34 -27.25 7.04
CA ALA A 820 -26.03 -26.91 6.45
C ALA A 820 -25.04 -28.05 6.68
N SER A 821 -23.99 -28.13 5.86
CA SER A 821 -22.88 -29.07 6.05
C SER A 821 -21.64 -28.62 5.31
N ASN A 822 -20.48 -28.91 5.89
CA ASN A 822 -19.24 -28.95 5.13
C ASN A 822 -19.20 -30.25 4.33
N LEU A 823 -18.67 -30.19 3.10
CA LEU A 823 -18.63 -31.34 2.22
C LEU A 823 -17.51 -31.24 1.19
N LEU A 824 -17.17 -32.36 0.60
CA LEU A 824 -16.39 -32.45 -0.63
C LEU A 824 -16.93 -33.58 -1.52
N PHE A 825 -16.69 -33.45 -2.82
CA PHE A 825 -16.97 -34.51 -3.78
C PHE A 825 -15.68 -35.23 -4.14
N ASN A 826 -15.75 -36.54 -4.36
CA ASN A 826 -14.60 -37.34 -4.77
C ASN A 826 -15.03 -38.56 -5.61
N ASP A 827 -14.07 -39.14 -6.34
CA ASP A 827 -14.24 -40.38 -7.10
C ASP A 827 -13.44 -41.55 -6.50
N GLY A 828 -12.92 -41.38 -5.28
CA GLY A 828 -12.02 -42.30 -4.61
C GLY A 828 -10.54 -42.05 -4.88
N THR A 829 -10.19 -41.30 -5.93
CA THR A 829 -8.83 -40.90 -6.32
C THR A 829 -8.65 -39.39 -6.33
N LEU A 830 -9.53 -38.72 -7.05
CA LEU A 830 -9.57 -37.24 -7.16
C LEU A 830 -10.66 -36.68 -6.26
N LYS A 831 -10.50 -35.47 -5.78
CA LYS A 831 -11.48 -34.78 -4.94
C LYS A 831 -11.50 -33.26 -5.21
N THR A 832 -12.62 -32.62 -4.86
CA THR A 832 -12.72 -31.15 -4.76
C THR A 832 -11.99 -30.63 -3.54
N GLY A 833 -11.77 -29.34 -3.44
CA GLY A 833 -11.52 -28.67 -2.16
C GLY A 833 -12.68 -28.83 -1.19
N ASP A 834 -12.49 -28.38 0.04
CA ASP A 834 -13.53 -28.36 1.07
C ASP A 834 -14.57 -27.29 0.72
N LEU A 835 -15.84 -27.65 0.79
CA LEU A 835 -16.97 -26.83 0.40
C LEU A 835 -17.95 -26.73 1.58
N THR A 836 -18.75 -25.65 1.59
CA THR A 836 -19.88 -25.50 2.51
C THR A 836 -21.16 -25.31 1.73
N ALA A 837 -22.24 -25.98 2.13
CA ALA A 837 -23.56 -25.78 1.55
C ALA A 837 -24.64 -25.70 2.64
N THR A 838 -25.69 -24.94 2.34
CA THR A 838 -26.88 -24.76 3.18
C THR A 838 -28.11 -25.40 2.53
N ALA A 839 -29.15 -25.69 3.32
CA ALA A 839 -30.40 -26.26 2.83
C ALA A 839 -30.94 -25.52 1.58
N GLY A 840 -31.63 -26.27 0.75
CA GLY A 840 -32.08 -25.91 -0.58
C GLY A 840 -31.39 -26.75 -1.65
N ILE A 841 -31.84 -26.56 -2.88
CA ILE A 841 -31.25 -27.23 -4.05
C ILE A 841 -29.98 -26.47 -4.45
N LYS A 842 -28.84 -27.14 -4.47
CA LYS A 842 -27.52 -26.55 -4.76
C LYS A 842 -26.87 -27.27 -5.93
N PHE A 843 -26.23 -26.49 -6.81
CA PHE A 843 -25.55 -27.00 -7.99
C PHE A 843 -24.08 -26.59 -7.96
N TYR A 844 -23.19 -27.56 -8.21
CA TYR A 844 -21.75 -27.34 -8.23
C TYR A 844 -21.12 -27.96 -9.50
N ASP A 845 -20.42 -27.13 -10.29
CA ASP A 845 -19.72 -27.52 -11.54
C ASP A 845 -18.24 -27.09 -11.58
N GLY A 846 -17.64 -26.90 -10.42
CA GLY A 846 -16.36 -26.28 -10.16
C GLY A 846 -16.51 -25.03 -9.27
N THR A 847 -17.69 -24.43 -9.32
CA THR A 847 -18.15 -23.35 -8.43
C THR A 847 -19.62 -23.57 -8.07
N TRP A 848 -20.07 -22.92 -6.97
CA TRP A 848 -21.51 -22.94 -6.63
C TRP A 848 -22.30 -22.07 -7.61
N LEU A 849 -23.30 -22.64 -8.24
CA LEU A 849 -24.18 -21.93 -9.16
C LEU A 849 -25.38 -21.33 -8.41
N ALA A 850 -25.80 -20.13 -8.82
CA ALA A 850 -26.93 -19.41 -8.21
C ALA A 850 -28.30 -20.07 -8.48
N SER A 851 -28.41 -20.86 -9.54
CA SER A 851 -29.62 -21.57 -9.94
C SER A 851 -29.26 -22.85 -10.71
N GLU A 852 -30.27 -23.68 -10.98
CA GLU A 852 -30.13 -24.86 -11.84
C GLU A 852 -29.55 -24.42 -13.20
N PRO A 853 -28.43 -25.03 -13.66
CA PRO A 853 -27.92 -24.74 -15.00
C PRO A 853 -28.87 -25.21 -16.07
N THR A 854 -29.12 -24.36 -17.04
CA THR A 854 -30.08 -24.58 -18.15
C THR A 854 -29.80 -25.84 -18.98
N ASN A 855 -28.58 -26.39 -18.87
CA ASN A 855 -28.10 -27.54 -19.64
C ASN A 855 -27.83 -28.78 -18.78
N ARG A 856 -28.35 -28.85 -17.56
CA ARG A 856 -27.97 -29.91 -16.59
C ARG A 856 -28.27 -31.33 -17.12
N CYS A 857 -29.39 -31.55 -17.77
CA CYS A 857 -29.81 -32.85 -18.25
C CYS A 857 -29.86 -32.96 -19.78
N ASN A 858 -29.12 -32.14 -20.52
CA ASN A 858 -28.96 -32.20 -21.97
C ASN A 858 -30.26 -32.13 -22.76
N ILE A 859 -31.21 -31.33 -22.31
CA ILE A 859 -32.27 -30.79 -23.15
C ILE A 859 -31.98 -29.28 -23.21
N THR A 860 -31.04 -28.92 -24.04
CA THR A 860 -30.82 -27.50 -24.33
C THR A 860 -31.92 -27.13 -25.35
N PRO A 861 -32.85 -26.25 -25.01
CA PRO A 861 -33.44 -25.44 -26.07
C PRO A 861 -32.31 -24.50 -26.51
N ILE A 862 -31.72 -24.79 -27.66
CA ILE A 862 -30.90 -23.81 -28.35
C ILE A 862 -31.73 -22.54 -28.44
N ALA A 863 -31.16 -21.42 -27.98
CA ALA A 863 -31.87 -20.13 -28.16
C ALA A 863 -32.19 -19.98 -29.65
N PRO A 864 -33.47 -19.81 -30.01
CA PRO A 864 -33.84 -19.80 -31.42
C PRO A 864 -33.16 -18.61 -32.09
N ASP A 865 -32.45 -18.90 -33.18
CA ASP A 865 -31.87 -17.89 -34.05
C ASP A 865 -32.17 -18.21 -35.50
N LEU A 866 -32.29 -17.17 -36.32
CA LEU A 866 -32.64 -17.23 -37.72
C LEU A 866 -31.49 -16.69 -38.58
N THR A 867 -31.15 -17.43 -39.62
CA THR A 867 -30.24 -16.92 -40.65
C THR A 867 -31.04 -16.68 -41.92
N ILE A 868 -30.79 -15.58 -42.64
CA ILE A 868 -31.37 -15.26 -43.94
C ILE A 868 -30.23 -15.04 -44.92
N ALA A 869 -30.16 -15.82 -45.99
CA ALA A 869 -29.13 -15.74 -47.01
C ALA A 869 -29.71 -15.91 -48.43
N PRO A 870 -29.27 -15.07 -49.35
CA PRO A 870 -28.49 -13.86 -49.17
C PRO A 870 -29.26 -12.78 -48.41
N VAL A 871 -28.48 -11.93 -47.69
CA VAL A 871 -29.05 -10.73 -47.05
C VAL A 871 -29.62 -9.77 -48.08
N GLY A 872 -30.53 -8.89 -47.66
CA GLY A 872 -31.10 -7.88 -48.52
C GLY A 872 -30.06 -7.02 -49.28
N GLY A 873 -30.45 -6.41 -50.34
CA GLY A 873 -29.57 -5.60 -51.20
C GLY A 873 -30.25 -5.11 -52.46
N ASN A 874 -29.44 -4.53 -53.35
CA ASN A 874 -29.91 -4.05 -54.66
C ASN A 874 -29.69 -5.11 -55.73
N PHE A 875 -30.70 -5.46 -56.49
CA PHE A 875 -30.69 -6.46 -57.55
C PHE A 875 -31.23 -5.87 -58.86
N THR A 876 -30.87 -6.47 -59.96
CA THR A 876 -31.32 -6.03 -61.29
C THR A 876 -32.79 -6.46 -61.51
N THR A 877 -33.62 -5.58 -62.06
CA THR A 877 -34.97 -5.92 -62.46
C THR A 877 -35.00 -7.14 -63.41
N GLY A 878 -35.88 -8.12 -63.11
CA GLY A 878 -35.93 -9.38 -63.80
C GLY A 878 -35.05 -10.52 -63.23
N ALA A 879 -34.25 -10.25 -62.24
CA ALA A 879 -33.54 -11.29 -61.50
C ALA A 879 -34.45 -11.98 -60.50
N THR A 880 -34.18 -13.22 -60.14
CA THR A 880 -34.82 -13.93 -59.03
C THR A 880 -33.79 -14.17 -57.96
N VAL A 881 -34.08 -13.68 -56.72
CA VAL A 881 -33.25 -13.90 -55.55
C VAL A 881 -33.96 -14.94 -54.67
N ASN A 882 -33.29 -16.06 -54.42
CA ASN A 882 -33.81 -17.09 -53.53
C ASN A 882 -33.32 -16.83 -52.12
N ALA A 883 -34.12 -16.13 -51.32
CA ALA A 883 -33.82 -15.90 -49.91
C ALA A 883 -34.11 -17.15 -49.09
N THR A 884 -33.09 -17.77 -48.55
CA THR A 884 -33.20 -18.96 -47.71
C THR A 884 -33.16 -18.55 -46.23
N LEU A 885 -34.25 -18.84 -45.52
CA LEU A 885 -34.41 -18.70 -44.10
C LEU A 885 -34.01 -20.02 -43.44
N THR A 886 -33.13 -20.01 -42.48
CA THR A 886 -32.70 -21.22 -41.79
C THR A 886 -32.71 -20.98 -40.28
N ALA A 887 -33.47 -21.82 -39.57
CA ALA A 887 -33.44 -21.86 -38.13
C ALA A 887 -32.14 -22.59 -37.65
N ASN A 888 -31.57 -22.14 -36.53
CA ASN A 888 -30.40 -22.82 -35.95
C ASN A 888 -30.76 -24.20 -35.37
N ASP A 889 -32.04 -24.50 -35.20
CA ASP A 889 -32.54 -25.80 -34.79
C ASP A 889 -33.60 -26.27 -35.81
N ALA A 890 -33.37 -27.42 -36.42
CA ALA A 890 -34.19 -27.98 -37.49
C ALA A 890 -35.64 -28.30 -37.08
N THR A 891 -35.94 -28.35 -35.79
CA THR A 891 -37.30 -28.60 -35.25
C THR A 891 -38.07 -27.31 -34.99
N SER A 892 -37.44 -26.18 -35.04
CA SER A 892 -38.01 -24.86 -34.83
C SER A 892 -38.83 -24.36 -35.98
N THR A 893 -39.88 -23.60 -35.73
CA THR A 893 -40.79 -23.03 -36.77
C THR A 893 -40.39 -21.58 -37.07
N ILE A 894 -40.15 -21.32 -38.36
CA ILE A 894 -39.90 -19.99 -38.91
C ILE A 894 -41.23 -19.38 -39.32
N TYR A 895 -41.54 -18.15 -38.88
CA TYR A 895 -42.68 -17.34 -39.31
C TYR A 895 -42.16 -16.12 -40.09
N TYR A 896 -42.79 -15.78 -41.21
CA TYR A 896 -42.29 -14.72 -42.07
C TYR A 896 -43.38 -13.92 -42.76
N THR A 897 -43.09 -12.72 -43.22
CA THR A 897 -43.91 -11.84 -44.05
C THR A 897 -43.07 -11.26 -45.18
N LEU A 898 -43.71 -10.91 -46.33
CA LEU A 898 -43.02 -10.36 -47.49
C LEU A 898 -43.46 -8.91 -47.80
N ASP A 899 -44.30 -8.35 -47.00
CA ASP A 899 -44.91 -7.03 -47.16
C ASP A 899 -44.32 -6.02 -46.12
N GLY A 900 -43.33 -6.41 -45.37
CA GLY A 900 -42.69 -5.59 -44.35
C GLY A 900 -43.49 -5.48 -43.02
N THR A 901 -44.60 -6.16 -42.90
CA THR A 901 -45.36 -6.26 -41.63
C THR A 901 -44.59 -7.14 -40.65
N THR A 902 -44.77 -6.94 -39.35
CA THR A 902 -44.14 -7.79 -38.34
C THR A 902 -44.81 -9.16 -38.31
N PRO A 903 -44.07 -10.27 -38.53
CA PRO A 903 -44.66 -11.60 -38.52
C PRO A 903 -45.16 -12.00 -37.12
N THR A 904 -46.25 -12.75 -37.08
CA THR A 904 -46.82 -13.34 -35.89
C THR A 904 -46.90 -14.86 -36.06
N THR A 905 -47.31 -15.59 -35.03
CA THR A 905 -47.54 -17.04 -35.14
C THR A 905 -48.68 -17.44 -36.07
N ALA A 906 -49.45 -16.47 -36.56
CA ALA A 906 -50.43 -16.65 -37.59
C ALA A 906 -49.95 -16.39 -39.05
N SER A 907 -48.69 -15.87 -39.16
CA SER A 907 -48.05 -15.61 -40.44
C SER A 907 -47.63 -16.91 -41.15
N PRO A 908 -47.39 -16.89 -42.47
CA PRO A 908 -46.77 -18.00 -43.18
C PRO A 908 -45.60 -18.58 -42.46
N SER A 909 -45.50 -19.92 -42.42
CA SER A 909 -44.46 -20.59 -41.63
C SER A 909 -43.86 -21.78 -42.34
N ALA A 910 -42.66 -22.19 -41.81
CA ALA A 910 -41.97 -23.40 -42.20
C ALA A 910 -41.13 -23.96 -41.05
N VAL A 911 -40.94 -25.26 -41.00
CA VAL A 911 -40.08 -25.89 -39.99
C VAL A 911 -38.63 -26.00 -40.51
N GLY A 912 -37.68 -25.63 -39.70
CA GLY A 912 -36.25 -25.76 -39.95
C GLY A 912 -35.69 -24.81 -41.00
N SER A 913 -36.22 -24.83 -42.25
CA SER A 913 -35.71 -23.97 -43.31
C SER A 913 -36.76 -23.66 -44.37
N LYS A 914 -36.67 -22.50 -45.04
CA LYS A 914 -37.53 -22.07 -46.09
C LYS A 914 -36.79 -21.22 -47.12
N SER A 915 -36.86 -21.63 -48.40
CA SER A 915 -36.42 -20.77 -49.48
C SER A 915 -37.58 -20.02 -50.09
N ILE A 916 -37.43 -18.74 -50.34
CA ILE A 916 -38.43 -17.82 -50.87
C ILE A 916 -37.81 -17.13 -52.09
N ALA A 917 -38.50 -17.29 -53.26
CA ALA A 917 -38.11 -16.61 -54.48
C ALA A 917 -38.63 -15.16 -54.47
N ILE A 918 -37.74 -14.20 -54.44
CA ILE A 918 -38.04 -12.75 -54.45
C ILE A 918 -37.76 -12.23 -55.86
N THR A 919 -38.78 -11.72 -56.56
CA THR A 919 -38.67 -11.26 -57.97
C THR A 919 -38.97 -9.75 -58.10
N ALA A 920 -39.38 -9.09 -57.05
CA ALA A 920 -39.70 -7.66 -56.99
C ALA A 920 -39.26 -7.08 -55.65
N SER A 921 -39.16 -5.75 -55.56
CA SER A 921 -38.76 -5.08 -54.32
C SER A 921 -39.66 -5.52 -53.16
N THR A 922 -39.05 -6.11 -52.16
CA THR A 922 -39.73 -6.84 -51.06
C THR A 922 -39.03 -6.53 -49.73
N VAL A 923 -39.80 -6.32 -48.69
CA VAL A 923 -39.28 -6.27 -47.31
C VAL A 923 -39.69 -7.58 -46.61
N LEU A 924 -38.71 -8.47 -46.45
CA LEU A 924 -38.85 -9.74 -45.76
C LEU A 924 -38.61 -9.56 -44.27
N LYS A 925 -39.56 -9.92 -43.44
CA LYS A 925 -39.35 -10.03 -41.99
C LYS A 925 -39.62 -11.46 -41.52
N ALA A 926 -38.81 -11.95 -40.61
CA ALA A 926 -38.99 -13.30 -40.10
C ALA A 926 -38.45 -13.46 -38.66
N PHE A 927 -39.02 -14.37 -37.91
CA PHE A 927 -38.49 -14.85 -36.63
C PHE A 927 -38.68 -16.38 -36.54
N VAL A 928 -37.96 -16.97 -35.60
CA VAL A 928 -38.03 -18.41 -35.31
C VAL A 928 -38.63 -18.63 -33.94
N LYS A 929 -39.48 -19.64 -33.81
CA LYS A 929 -39.98 -20.09 -32.50
C LYS A 929 -39.64 -21.57 -32.32
N ASN A 930 -38.99 -21.91 -31.24
CA ASN A 930 -38.61 -23.29 -30.92
C ASN A 930 -39.80 -24.07 -30.31
N THR A 931 -39.63 -25.37 -30.16
CA THR A 931 -40.65 -26.27 -29.60
C THR A 931 -40.96 -25.98 -28.13
N ALA A 932 -40.06 -25.32 -27.41
CA ALA A 932 -40.24 -24.85 -26.02
C ALA A 932 -41.04 -23.53 -25.93
N GLY A 933 -41.41 -22.94 -27.06
CA GLY A 933 -42.24 -21.73 -27.12
C GLY A 933 -41.47 -20.42 -27.13
N THR A 934 -40.13 -20.44 -27.06
CA THR A 934 -39.25 -19.24 -27.11
C THR A 934 -39.09 -18.76 -28.55
N SER A 935 -39.15 -17.46 -28.79
CA SER A 935 -38.98 -16.83 -30.10
C SER A 935 -37.64 -16.06 -30.19
N SER A 936 -37.06 -16.05 -31.39
CA SER A 936 -35.93 -15.17 -31.74
C SER A 936 -36.40 -13.72 -31.88
N ALA A 937 -35.47 -12.79 -31.97
CA ALA A 937 -35.75 -11.45 -32.47
C ALA A 937 -36.21 -11.53 -33.94
N VAL A 938 -37.04 -10.58 -34.39
CA VAL A 938 -37.44 -10.45 -35.80
C VAL A 938 -36.26 -9.92 -36.60
N LYS A 939 -35.81 -10.68 -37.61
CA LYS A 939 -34.85 -10.22 -38.62
C LYS A 939 -35.57 -9.56 -39.78
N THR A 940 -35.03 -8.50 -40.35
CA THR A 940 -35.57 -7.76 -41.46
C THR A 940 -34.54 -7.66 -42.57
N GLU A 941 -34.92 -8.07 -43.79
CA GLU A 941 -34.10 -7.94 -44.99
C GLU A 941 -34.87 -7.21 -46.07
N THR A 942 -34.24 -6.26 -46.76
CA THR A 942 -34.86 -5.46 -47.81
C THR A 942 -34.20 -5.77 -49.15
N TYR A 943 -34.94 -6.26 -50.07
CA TYR A 943 -34.51 -6.55 -51.44
C TYR A 943 -35.08 -5.47 -52.34
N THR A 944 -34.22 -4.74 -53.06
CA THR A 944 -34.63 -3.65 -53.97
C THR A 944 -34.25 -4.06 -55.41
N PHE A 945 -35.19 -4.01 -56.30
CA PHE A 945 -34.96 -4.29 -57.70
C PHE A 945 -35.01 -3.00 -58.52
N SER A 946 -33.93 -2.69 -59.23
CA SER A 946 -33.81 -1.50 -60.06
C SER A 946 -33.21 -1.88 -61.45
N THR A 947 -33.67 -1.13 -62.44
CA THR A 947 -33.06 -1.22 -63.78
C THR A 947 -31.69 -0.53 -63.76
N PRO A 948 -30.61 -1.15 -64.31
CA PRO A 948 -29.33 -0.47 -64.35
C PRO A 948 -29.41 0.81 -65.20
N SER A 949 -28.98 1.89 -64.64
CA SER A 949 -28.80 3.15 -65.39
C SER A 949 -27.59 2.98 -66.32
N THR A 950 -27.78 3.08 -67.62
CA THR A 950 -26.69 3.14 -68.56
C THR A 950 -25.97 4.50 -68.42
N PHE A 951 -24.76 4.47 -68.01
CA PHE A 951 -23.88 5.67 -67.99
C PHE A 951 -23.18 5.75 -69.36
N THR A 952 -23.54 6.72 -70.19
CA THR A 952 -22.85 7.01 -71.44
C THR A 952 -21.76 8.04 -71.15
N VAL A 953 -20.47 7.65 -71.28
CA VAL A 953 -19.37 8.59 -71.24
C VAL A 953 -19.23 9.21 -72.65
N TYR A 954 -19.32 10.55 -72.76
CA TYR A 954 -18.94 11.28 -73.97
C TYR A 954 -17.46 11.63 -73.94
#